data_a14a1459ffe2f3aa30b95033c44d7031
#
_entry.id   a14a1459ffe2f3aa30b95033c44d7031
#
_cell.length_a   1.000
_cell.length_b   1.000
_cell.length_c   1.000
_cell.angle_alpha   90.00
_cell.angle_beta   90.00
_cell.angle_gamma   90.00
#
_symmetry.space_group_name_H-M   'P 1'
#
loop_
_entity.id
_entity.type
_entity.pdbx_description
1 polymer ?
#
loop_
_entity_poly.entity_id
_entity_poly.type
_entity_poly.pdbx_seq_one_letter_code
_entity_poly.pdbx_strand_id
1 'polypeptide(L)'
;VNGEDQQEPHLYQSDANDLNFEGLITEEAESVGPDALPRALQALLARDGKSLSVGAILDLGNPTEGSYTPPDAVDALTALGYKSNFGRLRVRSYRPTHCPLIAFTKSGGAVLVEGFENDGRLRYTDFAAATSSQLATRKELAEFVDEYVVLAERDPAFAGDPTGASWFWGSLAQSKWLYFQVLIAAALTNFLGLATSLFIMVVYDRVVPNEAIESLIALTIGVSIALGFDFLIKTLRGQFVDRAGQRADGRMARIIFDKLLNLRLDRRGQKSGAMASVVREFDTLREFFTSATLVAVVDLPFVFFFIWVISLIAGPLALVPLVAVPIVIFVGLIIQPFLARIAERSMQSNMSKQGVLIETLNGLETVQATGSGRLMRKRFEDASKAQSELGLRNRMLSQFAINSAASVQQVAQIATIFFGVFLIQDGIITMGAMIAAVILGGRTLAPLSQLASALSRANSARQAYRSLSDLMRPDGEASHCAKLSRPTLNGSIELKNLSYSFPNAPSPTIDGISLKITPGQRVAIVGRMGSGKSTLARMLSGLVEPSAGAVLVDGVDVRQIDPSDLRRNVGVMLQDTWLFSGSVKENIQMGYYEYPDDHILNVCKLAGVDEFISKHPAGYDLELRERGEGLSGGQRQSINLARALLHDPNILILDEPTSSMDQATEAAVIERLKSWSSGKTMVMITHRNSLLKLADRVLVVDGGQIITDTTPERLRAQQAAKNNV
;
A
#
# COMPACT_ATOMS: atom_id res chain seq x y z
N VAL A 1 32.72 11.56 -25.24
CA VAL A 1 33.47 11.64 -23.98
C VAL A 1 32.63 10.91 -22.94
N ASN A 2 33.10 9.75 -22.53
CA ASN A 2 32.46 8.77 -21.65
C ASN A 2 32.26 9.30 -20.23
N GLY A 3 31.10 9.06 -19.67
CA GLY A 3 30.79 9.10 -18.25
C GLY A 3 29.79 8.00 -17.98
N GLU A 4 30.27 6.83 -17.60
CA GLU A 4 29.50 5.73 -17.04
C GLU A 4 29.02 6.15 -15.66
N ASP A 5 27.74 6.49 -15.53
CA ASP A 5 27.05 6.53 -14.25
C ASP A 5 26.62 5.09 -13.87
N GLN A 6 27.48 4.44 -13.11
CA GLN A 6 27.11 3.26 -12.32
C GLN A 6 26.18 3.76 -11.21
N GLN A 7 24.88 3.58 -11.37
CA GLN A 7 23.91 3.65 -10.27
C GLN A 7 24.09 2.40 -9.42
N GLU A 8 24.78 2.54 -8.31
CA GLU A 8 24.75 1.56 -7.21
C GLU A 8 23.30 1.39 -6.72
N PRO A 9 22.80 0.16 -6.57
CA PRO A 9 21.50 -0.07 -5.96
C PRO A 9 21.58 0.39 -4.49
N HIS A 10 20.77 1.39 -4.14
CA HIS A 10 20.60 1.80 -2.76
C HIS A 10 20.00 0.65 -1.94
N LEU A 11 20.87 -0.15 -1.35
CA LEU A 11 20.55 -1.09 -0.28
C LEU A 11 19.89 -0.32 0.87
N TYR A 12 18.65 -0.68 1.18
CA TYR A 12 17.96 -0.27 2.40
C TYR A 12 18.75 -0.82 3.59
N GLN A 13 19.69 -0.04 4.11
CA GLN A 13 20.21 -0.25 5.45
C GLN A 13 19.08 0.10 6.43
N SER A 14 18.33 -0.91 6.88
CA SER A 14 17.54 -0.78 8.10
C SER A 14 18.54 -0.52 9.24
N ASP A 15 18.26 0.50 10.07
CA ASP A 15 19.08 0.83 11.24
C ASP A 15 19.23 -0.42 12.13
N ALA A 16 20.34 -1.10 12.01
CA ALA A 16 20.69 -2.34 12.73
C ALA A 16 20.89 -2.12 14.24
N ASN A 17 20.78 -0.87 14.71
CA ASN A 17 21.10 -0.50 16.09
C ASN A 17 19.99 -0.77 17.13
N ASP A 18 18.78 -1.15 16.71
CA ASP A 18 17.66 -1.40 17.66
C ASP A 18 17.30 -2.89 17.79
N LEU A 19 18.08 -3.79 17.17
CA LEU A 19 17.85 -5.22 17.19
C LEU A 19 18.99 -5.92 17.94
N ASN A 20 18.64 -6.91 18.76
CA ASN A 20 19.58 -7.77 19.48
C ASN A 20 20.29 -8.79 18.51
N PHE A 21 20.76 -8.31 17.36
CA PHE A 21 21.54 -9.10 16.40
C PHE A 21 23.05 -9.05 16.71
N GLU A 22 23.39 -9.08 18.00
CA GLU A 22 24.81 -9.09 18.42
C GLU A 22 25.58 -10.22 17.74
N GLY A 23 26.55 -9.85 16.92
CA GLY A 23 27.44 -10.77 16.24
C GLY A 23 27.06 -11.15 14.81
N LEU A 24 25.97 -10.59 14.24
CA LEU A 24 25.62 -10.81 12.83
C LEU A 24 26.46 -9.91 11.92
N ILE A 25 27.15 -10.51 10.95
CA ILE A 25 27.92 -9.82 9.90
C ILE A 25 27.11 -9.92 8.60
N THR A 26 26.64 -8.79 8.05
CA THR A 26 25.87 -8.74 6.80
C THR A 26 26.78 -8.89 5.58
N GLU A 27 26.44 -9.79 4.64
CA GLU A 27 27.14 -10.00 3.36
C GLU A 27 26.16 -10.41 2.23
N GLU A 28 26.65 -10.40 0.98
CA GLU A 28 25.91 -10.87 -0.20
C GLU A 28 25.77 -12.40 -0.23
N ALA A 29 24.63 -12.91 -0.72
CA ALA A 29 24.22 -14.31 -0.59
C ALA A 29 24.52 -15.16 -1.83
N GLU A 30 25.01 -16.39 -1.62
CA GLU A 30 25.04 -17.45 -2.64
C GLU A 30 23.73 -18.26 -2.66
N SER A 31 23.41 -18.89 -3.81
CA SER A 31 22.14 -19.55 -4.09
C SER A 31 21.86 -20.78 -3.21
N VAL A 32 20.62 -20.87 -2.70
CA VAL A 32 20.06 -22.00 -1.92
C VAL A 32 19.17 -22.84 -2.82
N GLY A 33 19.06 -24.15 -2.54
CA GLY A 33 18.16 -25.05 -3.28
C GLY A 33 16.69 -24.55 -3.28
N PRO A 34 15.96 -24.63 -4.41
CA PRO A 34 14.78 -23.82 -4.69
C PRO A 34 13.58 -23.98 -3.74
N ASP A 35 13.47 -25.11 -3.01
CA ASP A 35 12.28 -25.41 -2.19
C ASP A 35 12.51 -25.42 -0.67
N ALA A 36 13.74 -25.48 -0.19
CA ALA A 36 14.01 -25.68 1.23
C ALA A 36 13.76 -24.43 2.07
N LEU A 37 14.16 -23.25 1.57
CA LEU A 37 14.02 -21.98 2.28
C LEU A 37 12.54 -21.54 2.43
N PRO A 38 11.67 -21.58 1.39
CA PRO A 38 10.26 -21.29 1.56
C PRO A 38 9.54 -22.22 2.54
N ARG A 39 9.89 -23.52 2.59
CA ARG A 39 9.35 -24.49 3.56
C ARG A 39 9.83 -24.20 4.98
N ALA A 40 11.08 -23.82 5.17
CA ALA A 40 11.60 -23.41 6.47
C ALA A 40 10.87 -22.14 6.99
N LEU A 41 10.61 -21.17 6.10
CA LEU A 41 9.80 -19.99 6.41
C LEU A 41 8.35 -20.36 6.76
N GLN A 42 7.75 -21.29 6.01
CA GLN A 42 6.39 -21.77 6.31
C GLN A 42 6.32 -22.35 7.73
N ALA A 43 7.28 -23.17 8.11
CA ALA A 43 7.34 -23.78 9.44
C ALA A 43 7.57 -22.73 10.54
N LEU A 44 8.42 -21.75 10.30
CA LEU A 44 8.66 -20.63 11.22
C LEU A 44 7.37 -19.82 11.44
N LEU A 45 6.66 -19.49 10.37
CA LEU A 45 5.40 -18.73 10.43
C LEU A 45 4.25 -19.53 11.07
N ALA A 46 4.17 -20.84 10.79
CA ALA A 46 3.17 -21.72 11.38
C ALA A 46 3.31 -21.82 12.91
N ARG A 47 4.52 -21.77 13.43
CA ARG A 47 4.80 -21.73 14.87
C ARG A 47 4.21 -20.48 15.54
N ASP A 48 4.20 -19.36 14.84
CA ASP A 48 3.62 -18.09 15.31
C ASP A 48 2.11 -17.99 15.05
N GLY A 49 1.47 -19.08 14.60
CA GLY A 49 0.04 -19.15 14.30
C GLY A 49 -0.36 -18.54 12.96
N LYS A 50 0.63 -18.24 12.08
CA LYS A 50 0.38 -17.77 10.71
C LYS A 50 0.47 -18.94 9.74
N SER A 51 -0.67 -19.44 9.28
CA SER A 51 -0.76 -20.51 8.28
C SER A 51 -0.75 -19.87 6.87
N LEU A 52 0.42 -19.88 6.23
CA LEU A 52 0.60 -19.44 4.84
C LEU A 52 1.03 -20.64 3.98
N SER A 53 0.61 -20.66 2.72
CA SER A 53 1.11 -21.63 1.75
C SER A 53 2.54 -21.26 1.30
N VAL A 54 3.29 -22.25 0.79
CA VAL A 54 4.60 -22.00 0.17
C VAL A 54 4.43 -21.02 -1.00
N GLY A 55 3.36 -21.15 -1.79
CA GLY A 55 3.03 -20.22 -2.86
C GLY A 55 2.85 -18.78 -2.37
N ALA A 56 2.15 -18.58 -1.26
CA ALA A 56 1.97 -17.26 -0.67
C ALA A 56 3.29 -16.65 -0.15
N ILE A 57 4.21 -17.49 0.32
CA ILE A 57 5.55 -17.04 0.76
C ILE A 57 6.40 -16.62 -0.45
N LEU A 58 6.35 -17.38 -1.55
CA LEU A 58 7.01 -17.02 -2.79
C LEU A 58 6.48 -15.71 -3.39
N ASP A 59 5.17 -15.48 -3.30
CA ASP A 59 4.53 -14.24 -3.78
C ASP A 59 4.89 -13.00 -2.92
N LEU A 60 5.30 -13.19 -1.66
CA LEU A 60 5.72 -12.11 -0.75
C LEU A 60 7.20 -11.74 -0.90
N GLY A 61 8.05 -12.69 -1.30
CA GLY A 61 9.41 -12.44 -1.76
C GLY A 61 9.37 -11.80 -3.15
N ASN A 62 10.49 -11.34 -3.63
CA ASN A 62 10.65 -10.86 -5.00
C ASN A 62 11.79 -11.63 -5.67
N PRO A 63 11.61 -12.95 -5.91
CA PRO A 63 12.69 -13.79 -6.41
C PRO A 63 13.16 -13.25 -7.76
N THR A 64 14.46 -12.95 -7.82
CA THR A 64 15.17 -12.60 -9.03
C THR A 64 15.87 -13.86 -9.58
N GLU A 65 15.77 -14.08 -10.89
CA GLU A 65 16.52 -15.14 -11.61
C GLU A 65 16.24 -16.61 -11.20
N GLY A 66 15.00 -16.95 -10.88
CA GLY A 66 14.57 -18.36 -10.78
C GLY A 66 14.90 -19.09 -9.47
N SER A 67 15.46 -18.40 -8.47
CA SER A 67 15.72 -18.97 -7.14
C SER A 67 15.23 -18.03 -6.03
N TYR A 68 14.64 -18.62 -4.98
CA TYR A 68 14.24 -17.88 -3.78
C TYR A 68 15.47 -17.72 -2.87
N THR A 69 15.92 -16.48 -2.72
CA THR A 69 17.16 -16.14 -2.03
C THR A 69 16.95 -15.74 -0.56
N PRO A 70 17.98 -15.73 0.29
CA PRO A 70 17.87 -15.21 1.65
C PRO A 70 17.37 -13.75 1.76
N PRO A 71 17.77 -12.81 0.90
CA PRO A 71 17.15 -11.48 0.82
C PRO A 71 15.64 -11.52 0.57
N ASP A 72 15.14 -12.38 -0.34
CA ASP A 72 13.69 -12.54 -0.58
C ASP A 72 12.96 -13.02 0.67
N ALA A 73 13.60 -13.91 1.45
CA ALA A 73 13.08 -14.37 2.74
C ALA A 73 12.98 -13.23 3.76
N VAL A 74 13.97 -12.35 3.81
CA VAL A 74 13.98 -11.16 4.68
C VAL A 74 12.86 -10.21 4.25
N ASP A 75 12.67 -9.99 2.95
CA ASP A 75 11.61 -9.14 2.42
C ASP A 75 10.21 -9.72 2.73
N ALA A 76 10.01 -11.02 2.54
CA ALA A 76 8.77 -11.70 2.88
C ALA A 76 8.46 -11.61 4.38
N LEU A 77 9.45 -11.86 5.25
CA LEU A 77 9.30 -11.71 6.70
C LEU A 77 8.98 -10.27 7.10
N THR A 78 9.67 -9.31 6.49
CA THR A 78 9.41 -7.88 6.73
C THR A 78 7.99 -7.48 6.30
N ALA A 79 7.52 -7.98 5.16
CA ALA A 79 6.14 -7.77 4.69
C ALA A 79 5.11 -8.37 5.65
N LEU A 80 5.45 -9.49 6.31
CA LEU A 80 4.60 -10.15 7.31
C LEU A 80 4.70 -9.55 8.72
N GLY A 81 5.51 -8.51 8.90
CA GLY A 81 5.64 -7.80 10.16
C GLY A 81 6.64 -8.40 11.13
N TYR A 82 7.67 -9.04 10.60
CA TYR A 82 8.83 -9.44 11.37
C TYR A 82 9.97 -8.43 11.15
N LYS A 83 10.73 -8.18 12.19
CA LYS A 83 12.07 -7.62 12.07
C LYS A 83 12.98 -8.76 11.68
N SER A 84 13.55 -8.71 10.48
CA SER A 84 14.36 -9.78 9.94
C SER A 84 15.66 -9.24 9.35
N ASN A 85 16.72 -10.06 9.44
CA ASN A 85 18.00 -9.74 8.84
C ASN A 85 18.71 -11.03 8.42
N PHE A 86 19.52 -10.94 7.37
CA PHE A 86 20.39 -12.00 6.88
C PHE A 86 21.85 -11.65 7.13
N GLY A 87 22.65 -12.62 7.58
CA GLY A 87 24.07 -12.43 7.79
C GLY A 87 24.76 -13.65 8.39
N ARG A 88 26.04 -13.50 8.74
CA ARG A 88 26.86 -14.58 9.32
C ARG A 88 26.76 -14.65 10.84
N LEU A 89 26.45 -15.84 11.35
CA LEU A 89 26.41 -16.13 12.78
C LEU A 89 26.90 -17.57 13.02
N ARG A 90 28.01 -17.74 13.70
CA ARG A 90 28.56 -19.07 13.98
C ARG A 90 27.67 -19.85 14.93
N VAL A 91 27.49 -21.15 14.69
CA VAL A 91 26.65 -22.03 15.53
C VAL A 91 27.05 -21.95 17.02
N ARG A 92 28.31 -21.73 17.34
CA ARG A 92 28.82 -21.53 18.72
C ARG A 92 28.24 -20.27 19.39
N SER A 93 27.87 -19.25 18.60
CA SER A 93 27.32 -17.96 19.05
C SER A 93 25.80 -17.96 19.13
N TYR A 94 25.09 -19.06 18.79
CA TYR A 94 23.65 -19.15 18.91
C TYR A 94 23.24 -19.01 20.36
N ARG A 95 22.25 -18.13 20.60
CA ARG A 95 21.65 -17.87 21.92
C ARG A 95 20.16 -18.18 21.88
N PRO A 96 19.52 -18.47 23.02
CA PRO A 96 18.07 -18.64 23.07
C PRO A 96 17.29 -17.44 22.51
N THR A 97 17.85 -16.24 22.61
CA THR A 97 17.26 -14.99 22.09
C THR A 97 17.31 -14.90 20.56
N HIS A 98 18.14 -15.69 19.88
CA HIS A 98 18.22 -15.73 18.42
C HIS A 98 17.22 -16.74 17.81
N CYS A 99 16.66 -17.63 18.64
CA CYS A 99 15.72 -18.65 18.16
C CYS A 99 14.27 -18.17 18.24
N PRO A 100 13.45 -18.49 17.23
CA PRO A 100 13.73 -19.34 16.07
C PRO A 100 14.56 -18.62 15.00
N LEU A 101 15.48 -19.35 14.34
CA LEU A 101 16.28 -18.84 13.21
C LEU A 101 16.33 -19.87 12.08
N ILE A 102 16.54 -19.40 10.85
CA ILE A 102 16.78 -20.25 9.70
C ILE A 102 18.27 -20.23 9.40
N ALA A 103 18.90 -21.39 9.43
CA ALA A 103 20.31 -21.60 9.09
C ALA A 103 20.41 -22.35 7.75
N PHE A 104 21.50 -22.12 7.02
CA PHE A 104 21.72 -22.77 5.73
C PHE A 104 22.69 -23.94 5.87
N THR A 105 22.47 -24.99 5.07
CA THR A 105 23.39 -26.14 5.07
C THR A 105 24.46 -25.91 4.02
N LYS A 106 25.66 -26.51 4.25
CA LYS A 106 26.77 -26.52 3.29
C LYS A 106 26.42 -27.17 1.94
N SER A 107 25.35 -27.94 1.90
CA SER A 107 24.77 -28.57 0.70
C SER A 107 23.70 -27.74 -0.02
N GLY A 108 23.46 -26.48 0.40
CA GLY A 108 22.47 -25.61 -0.20
C GLY A 108 21.02 -25.87 0.28
N GLY A 109 20.81 -26.46 1.45
CA GLY A 109 19.51 -26.63 2.09
C GLY A 109 19.23 -25.57 3.15
N ALA A 110 18.04 -25.58 3.75
CA ALA A 110 17.63 -24.71 4.85
C ALA A 110 17.17 -25.52 6.05
N VAL A 111 17.57 -25.08 7.23
CA VAL A 111 17.29 -25.72 8.53
C VAL A 111 16.65 -24.69 9.45
N LEU A 112 15.49 -25.02 10.00
CA LEU A 112 14.86 -24.22 11.06
C LEU A 112 15.41 -24.67 12.41
N VAL A 113 16.13 -23.80 13.11
CA VAL A 113 16.57 -24.02 14.49
C VAL A 113 15.51 -23.43 15.43
N GLU A 114 14.77 -24.30 16.11
CA GLU A 114 13.59 -23.93 16.89
C GLU A 114 13.94 -23.36 18.28
N GLY A 115 14.99 -23.86 18.90
CA GLY A 115 15.40 -23.46 20.25
C GLY A 115 16.36 -24.40 20.92
N PHE A 116 16.64 -24.13 22.20
CA PHE A 116 17.48 -24.93 23.06
C PHE A 116 16.62 -25.80 23.99
N GLU A 117 17.00 -27.08 24.15
CA GLU A 117 16.44 -27.93 25.20
C GLU A 117 17.14 -27.70 26.54
N ASN A 118 16.54 -28.22 27.62
CA ASN A 118 17.08 -28.08 28.98
C ASN A 118 18.50 -28.67 29.17
N ASP A 119 18.88 -29.61 28.30
CA ASP A 119 20.19 -30.27 28.29
C ASP A 119 21.24 -29.55 27.41
N GLY A 120 20.87 -28.39 26.83
CA GLY A 120 21.74 -27.57 25.98
C GLY A 120 21.82 -28.02 24.53
N ARG A 121 21.11 -29.08 24.12
CA ARG A 121 20.99 -29.49 22.71
C ARG A 121 20.03 -28.52 21.98
N LEU A 122 20.29 -28.39 20.66
CA LEU A 122 19.46 -27.59 19.75
C LEU A 122 18.40 -28.47 19.08
N ARG A 123 17.17 -28.05 19.12
CA ARG A 123 16.09 -28.64 18.34
C ARG A 123 16.05 -27.97 16.97
N TYR A 124 16.10 -28.78 15.91
CA TYR A 124 16.10 -28.29 14.55
C TYR A 124 15.30 -29.20 13.61
N THR A 125 14.83 -28.64 12.49
CA THR A 125 14.17 -29.36 11.40
C THR A 125 14.88 -29.08 10.10
N ASP A 126 15.34 -30.13 9.41
CA ASP A 126 15.98 -30.02 8.09
C ASP A 126 14.95 -30.26 6.99
N PHE A 127 14.74 -29.25 6.14
CA PHE A 127 13.76 -29.30 5.06
C PHE A 127 14.31 -29.90 3.76
N ALA A 128 15.60 -30.17 3.67
CA ALA A 128 16.18 -30.88 2.53
C ALA A 128 16.16 -32.43 2.74
N ALA A 129 16.30 -32.90 3.98
CA ALA A 129 16.47 -34.33 4.28
C ALA A 129 15.24 -34.97 4.98
N ALA A 130 14.54 -34.27 5.87
CA ALA A 130 13.43 -34.82 6.63
C ALA A 130 12.48 -33.71 7.13
N THR A 131 11.19 -34.06 7.30
CA THR A 131 10.17 -33.15 7.87
C THR A 131 9.97 -33.29 9.38
N SER A 132 10.80 -34.09 10.06
CA SER A 132 10.70 -34.33 11.52
C SER A 132 11.77 -33.57 12.29
N SER A 133 11.37 -32.98 13.43
CA SER A 133 12.29 -32.26 14.33
C SER A 133 13.30 -33.23 14.97
N GLN A 134 14.56 -32.82 15.00
CA GLN A 134 15.71 -33.57 15.52
C GLN A 134 16.41 -32.78 16.61
N LEU A 135 17.23 -33.46 17.41
CA LEU A 135 18.07 -32.88 18.44
C LEU A 135 19.55 -33.08 18.09
N ALA A 136 20.32 -32.00 18.11
CA ALA A 136 21.79 -32.07 17.89
C ALA A 136 22.53 -31.21 18.90
N THR A 137 23.77 -31.59 19.17
CA THR A 137 24.73 -30.74 19.88
C THR A 137 25.23 -29.64 18.96
N ARG A 138 25.74 -28.53 19.54
CA ARG A 138 26.34 -27.44 18.73
C ARG A 138 27.49 -27.92 17.80
N LYS A 139 28.19 -28.98 18.18
CA LYS A 139 29.28 -29.56 17.34
C LYS A 139 28.70 -30.28 16.12
N GLU A 140 27.74 -31.14 16.34
CA GLU A 140 27.05 -31.89 15.28
C GLU A 140 26.36 -30.92 14.28
N LEU A 141 25.66 -29.91 14.79
CA LEU A 141 25.00 -28.91 13.94
C LEU A 141 26.04 -28.13 13.09
N ALA A 142 27.19 -27.76 13.66
CA ALA A 142 28.26 -27.03 12.97
C ALA A 142 28.96 -27.85 11.88
N GLU A 143 28.86 -29.19 11.87
CA GLU A 143 29.46 -30.04 10.85
C GLU A 143 28.76 -29.87 9.48
N PHE A 144 27.44 -29.69 9.45
CA PHE A 144 26.65 -29.61 8.22
C PHE A 144 26.01 -28.25 7.94
N VAL A 145 25.87 -27.37 8.94
CA VAL A 145 25.33 -26.01 8.79
C VAL A 145 26.47 -25.03 8.48
N ASP A 146 26.18 -24.07 7.63
CA ASP A 146 27.08 -22.96 7.29
C ASP A 146 26.97 -21.83 8.34
N GLU A 147 27.77 -20.78 8.19
CA GLU A 147 27.73 -19.60 9.06
C GLU A 147 26.57 -18.62 8.72
N TYR A 148 25.87 -18.83 7.61
CA TYR A 148 24.77 -17.95 7.18
C TYR A 148 23.45 -18.28 7.86
N VAL A 149 22.74 -17.23 8.31
CA VAL A 149 21.44 -17.35 8.98
C VAL A 149 20.49 -16.21 8.60
N VAL A 150 19.19 -16.50 8.61
CA VAL A 150 18.13 -15.49 8.65
C VAL A 150 17.57 -15.47 10.07
N LEU A 151 17.66 -14.30 10.71
CA LEU A 151 17.06 -14.03 12.00
C LEU A 151 15.74 -13.33 11.80
N ALA A 152 14.72 -13.74 12.55
CA ALA A 152 13.38 -13.14 12.51
C ALA A 152 12.83 -12.98 13.93
N GLU A 153 12.50 -11.77 14.29
CA GLU A 153 11.82 -11.42 15.53
C GLU A 153 10.47 -10.79 15.23
N ARG A 154 9.41 -11.26 15.88
CA ARG A 154 8.08 -10.67 15.69
C ARG A 154 8.10 -9.22 16.16
N ASP A 155 7.81 -8.27 15.29
CA ASP A 155 7.68 -6.88 15.68
C ASP A 155 6.40 -6.70 16.50
N PRO A 156 6.50 -6.38 17.80
CA PRO A 156 5.32 -6.19 18.66
C PRO A 156 4.41 -5.06 18.16
N ALA A 157 4.93 -4.15 17.35
CA ALA A 157 4.13 -3.11 16.70
C ALA A 157 3.30 -3.62 15.52
N PHE A 158 3.58 -4.84 15.01
CA PHE A 158 2.80 -5.55 13.99
C PHE A 158 1.86 -6.62 14.59
N ALA A 159 1.79 -6.77 15.91
CA ALA A 159 1.00 -7.81 16.58
C ALA A 159 -0.53 -7.66 16.45
N GLY A 160 -1.02 -6.71 15.67
CA GLY A 160 -2.42 -6.54 15.28
C GLY A 160 -2.56 -6.59 13.76
N ASP A 161 -3.59 -7.27 13.30
CA ASP A 161 -4.08 -7.16 11.93
C ASP A 161 -4.14 -5.65 11.56
N PRO A 162 -3.54 -5.18 10.46
CA PRO A 162 -3.55 -3.76 10.09
C PRO A 162 -4.94 -3.25 9.67
N THR A 163 -6.00 -3.96 10.10
CA THR A 163 -7.39 -3.63 9.90
C THR A 163 -7.91 -2.70 11.00
N GLY A 164 -8.66 -1.69 10.62
CA GLY A 164 -9.17 -0.69 11.56
C GLY A 164 -8.23 0.50 11.76
N ALA A 165 -8.28 1.18 12.92
CA ALA A 165 -7.47 2.38 13.20
C ALA A 165 -5.96 2.10 13.35
N SER A 166 -5.55 0.84 13.48
CA SER A 166 -4.17 0.43 13.73
C SER A 166 -3.23 0.66 12.54
N TRP A 167 -3.71 0.58 11.30
CA TRP A 167 -2.90 0.81 10.10
C TRP A 167 -2.20 2.17 10.11
N PHE A 168 -2.89 3.18 10.63
CA PHE A 168 -2.39 4.56 10.68
C PHE A 168 -1.67 4.85 12.01
N TRP A 169 -2.38 4.70 13.14
CA TRP A 169 -1.84 5.03 14.45
C TRP A 169 -0.69 4.11 14.88
N GLY A 170 -0.73 2.83 14.49
CA GLY A 170 0.37 1.89 14.71
C GLY A 170 1.65 2.32 14.00
N SER A 171 1.54 2.80 12.76
CA SER A 171 2.69 3.29 11.99
C SER A 171 3.30 4.57 12.58
N LEU A 172 2.47 5.48 13.12
CA LEU A 172 2.97 6.67 13.81
C LEU A 172 3.61 6.33 15.17
N ALA A 173 3.02 5.40 15.92
CA ALA A 173 3.50 5.03 17.25
C ALA A 173 4.92 4.47 17.26
N GLN A 174 5.39 3.91 16.15
CA GLN A 174 6.79 3.46 16.01
C GLN A 174 7.78 4.62 16.02
N SER A 175 7.37 5.80 15.57
CA SER A 175 8.20 6.99 15.55
C SER A 175 8.09 7.83 16.84
N LYS A 176 7.50 7.28 17.94
CA LYS A 176 7.28 8.00 19.21
C LYS A 176 8.53 8.68 19.77
N TRP A 177 9.69 8.04 19.63
CA TRP A 177 10.96 8.60 20.08
C TRP A 177 11.37 9.85 19.29
N LEU A 178 11.16 9.85 17.96
CA LEU A 178 11.42 11.03 17.13
C LEU A 178 10.46 12.18 17.47
N TYR A 179 9.18 11.90 17.70
CA TYR A 179 8.23 12.92 18.15
C TYR A 179 8.57 13.47 19.55
N PHE A 180 9.09 12.64 20.44
CA PHE A 180 9.59 13.09 21.75
C PHE A 180 10.81 14.01 21.60
N GLN A 181 11.74 13.70 20.69
CA GLN A 181 12.86 14.60 20.37
C GLN A 181 12.38 15.93 19.79
N VAL A 182 11.33 15.93 18.95
CA VAL A 182 10.69 17.15 18.43
C VAL A 182 10.12 18.00 19.58
N LEU A 183 9.49 17.38 20.59
CA LEU A 183 8.95 18.07 21.76
C LEU A 183 10.05 18.70 22.60
N ILE A 184 11.15 18.00 22.84
CA ILE A 184 12.33 18.54 23.56
C ILE A 184 12.92 19.70 22.77
N ALA A 185 13.11 19.55 21.45
CA ALA A 185 13.63 20.61 20.61
C ALA A 185 12.72 21.86 20.63
N ALA A 186 11.39 21.67 20.65
CA ALA A 186 10.43 22.75 20.77
C ALA A 186 10.56 23.47 22.15
N ALA A 187 10.69 22.70 23.23
CA ALA A 187 10.90 23.28 24.57
C ALA A 187 12.17 24.11 24.63
N LEU A 188 13.28 23.57 24.12
CA LEU A 188 14.57 24.30 24.10
C LEU A 188 14.50 25.57 23.24
N THR A 189 13.90 25.49 22.04
CA THR A 189 13.71 26.64 21.14
C THR A 189 12.86 27.73 21.81
N ASN A 190 11.75 27.36 22.43
CA ASN A 190 10.88 28.32 23.12
C ASN A 190 11.58 28.94 24.36
N PHE A 191 12.39 28.17 25.09
CA PHE A 191 13.21 28.68 26.17
C PHE A 191 14.31 29.63 25.70
N LEU A 192 15.09 29.25 24.66
CA LEU A 192 16.11 30.10 24.05
C LEU A 192 15.51 31.40 23.49
N GLY A 193 14.27 31.33 23.05
CA GLY A 193 13.51 32.48 22.58
C GLY A 193 13.32 33.57 23.61
N LEU A 194 13.37 33.25 24.91
CA LEU A 194 13.35 34.26 25.99
C LEU A 194 14.61 35.13 26.02
N ALA A 195 15.75 34.60 25.59
CA ALA A 195 17.05 35.28 25.67
C ALA A 195 17.01 36.67 25.03
N THR A 196 16.38 36.81 23.86
CA THR A 196 16.25 38.11 23.15
C THR A 196 15.39 39.10 23.94
N SER A 197 14.28 38.66 24.54
CA SER A 197 13.39 39.52 25.30
C SER A 197 14.01 39.97 26.60
N LEU A 198 14.71 39.07 27.30
CA LEU A 198 15.44 39.36 28.55
C LEU A 198 16.66 40.26 28.28
N PHE A 199 17.37 40.03 27.17
CA PHE A 199 18.47 40.92 26.77
C PHE A 199 17.99 42.36 26.62
N ILE A 200 16.91 42.57 25.85
CA ILE A 200 16.38 43.92 25.63
C ILE A 200 15.91 44.52 26.96
N MET A 201 15.25 43.77 27.84
CA MET A 201 14.86 44.23 29.16
C MET A 201 16.06 44.75 29.98
N VAL A 202 17.12 43.95 30.05
CA VAL A 202 18.31 44.28 30.83
C VAL A 202 19.04 45.49 30.25
N VAL A 203 19.08 45.58 28.89
CA VAL A 203 19.71 46.74 28.21
C VAL A 203 18.99 48.04 28.58
N TYR A 204 17.65 48.07 28.53
CA TYR A 204 16.91 49.30 28.84
C TYR A 204 16.86 49.62 30.31
N ASP A 205 16.87 48.64 31.22
CA ASP A 205 16.73 48.84 32.65
C ASP A 205 18.08 49.08 33.37
N ARG A 206 19.18 48.53 32.83
CA ARG A 206 20.48 48.59 33.51
C ARG A 206 21.60 49.17 32.65
N VAL A 207 21.71 48.78 31.40
CA VAL A 207 22.86 49.22 30.57
C VAL A 207 22.74 50.66 30.15
N VAL A 208 21.59 51.06 29.59
CA VAL A 208 21.37 52.44 29.13
C VAL A 208 21.43 53.47 30.28
N PRO A 209 20.77 53.26 31.45
CA PRO A 209 20.83 54.23 32.54
C PRO A 209 22.20 54.37 33.22
N ASN A 210 23.03 53.29 33.17
CA ASN A 210 24.33 53.27 33.86
C ASN A 210 25.53 53.35 32.90
N GLU A 211 25.30 53.56 31.60
CA GLU A 211 26.34 53.60 30.57
C GLU A 211 27.28 52.36 30.59
N ALA A 212 26.76 51.19 30.97
CA ALA A 212 27.54 49.98 31.26
C ALA A 212 27.88 49.20 29.94
N ILE A 213 28.82 49.71 29.16
CA ILE A 213 29.21 49.18 27.84
C ILE A 213 29.81 47.77 27.97
N GLU A 214 30.59 47.49 29.02
CA GLU A 214 31.16 46.15 29.24
C GLU A 214 30.09 45.09 29.43
N SER A 215 29.03 45.41 30.19
CA SER A 215 27.88 44.53 30.36
C SER A 215 27.09 44.32 29.05
N LEU A 216 27.00 45.37 28.21
CA LEU A 216 26.37 45.27 26.90
C LEU A 216 27.09 44.25 26.01
N ILE A 217 28.43 44.34 25.95
CA ILE A 217 29.24 43.42 25.13
C ILE A 217 29.06 41.97 25.60
N ALA A 218 29.15 41.74 26.91
CA ALA A 218 28.97 40.40 27.49
C ALA A 218 27.59 39.82 27.18
N LEU A 219 26.52 40.61 27.37
CA LEU A 219 25.14 40.21 27.08
C LEU A 219 24.93 39.94 25.57
N THR A 220 25.52 40.78 24.70
CA THR A 220 25.41 40.60 23.25
C THR A 220 26.07 39.29 22.79
N ILE A 221 27.24 38.97 23.33
CA ILE A 221 27.92 37.70 23.06
C ILE A 221 27.03 36.53 23.51
N GLY A 222 26.50 36.61 24.76
CA GLY A 222 25.61 35.55 25.28
C GLY A 222 24.35 35.32 24.44
N VAL A 223 23.67 36.39 24.02
CA VAL A 223 22.48 36.30 23.18
C VAL A 223 22.83 35.80 21.78
N SER A 224 23.99 36.21 21.23
CA SER A 224 24.43 35.71 19.92
C SER A 224 24.68 34.19 19.92
N ILE A 225 25.27 33.69 20.99
CA ILE A 225 25.44 32.24 21.21
C ILE A 225 24.07 31.56 21.33
N ALA A 226 23.15 32.11 22.13
CA ALA A 226 21.80 31.57 22.28
C ALA A 226 21.03 31.51 20.94
N LEU A 227 21.15 32.56 20.11
CA LEU A 227 20.57 32.59 18.77
C LEU A 227 21.21 31.55 17.81
N GLY A 228 22.53 31.32 17.94
CA GLY A 228 23.19 30.25 17.18
C GLY A 228 22.66 28.87 17.56
N PHE A 229 22.46 28.57 18.83
CA PHE A 229 21.84 27.34 19.28
C PHE A 229 20.36 27.26 18.89
N ASP A 230 19.60 28.33 18.95
CA ASP A 230 18.20 28.37 18.52
C ASP A 230 18.08 28.01 17.01
N PHE A 231 18.95 28.57 16.20
CA PHE A 231 19.01 28.25 14.76
C PHE A 231 19.33 26.76 14.54
N LEU A 232 20.34 26.23 15.22
CA LEU A 232 20.75 24.82 15.12
C LEU A 232 19.61 23.88 15.52
N ILE A 233 18.98 24.14 16.68
CA ILE A 233 17.90 23.31 17.19
C ILE A 233 16.66 23.34 16.28
N LYS A 234 16.31 24.53 15.74
CA LYS A 234 15.21 24.65 14.75
C LYS A 234 15.48 23.83 13.50
N THR A 235 16.71 23.84 13.00
CA THR A 235 17.12 23.05 11.85
C THR A 235 17.04 21.55 12.12
N LEU A 236 17.56 21.10 13.28
CA LEU A 236 17.48 19.71 13.72
C LEU A 236 16.02 19.26 13.94
N ARG A 237 15.18 20.11 14.53
CA ARG A 237 13.75 19.84 14.72
C ARG A 237 13.04 19.57 13.39
N GLY A 238 13.34 20.36 12.34
CA GLY A 238 12.83 20.12 11.00
C GLY A 238 13.23 18.74 10.49
N GLN A 239 14.51 18.38 10.58
CA GLN A 239 15.01 17.08 10.15
C GLN A 239 14.38 15.90 10.92
N PHE A 240 14.11 16.05 12.23
CA PHE A 240 13.44 14.99 13.00
C PHE A 240 11.99 14.76 12.54
N VAL A 241 11.24 15.84 12.24
CA VAL A 241 9.89 15.76 11.71
C VAL A 241 9.89 15.09 10.33
N ASP A 242 10.81 15.49 9.45
CA ASP A 242 10.91 14.91 8.10
C ASP A 242 11.27 13.42 8.14
N ARG A 243 12.25 13.02 8.97
CA ARG A 243 12.62 11.59 9.14
C ARG A 243 11.48 10.76 9.73
N ALA A 244 10.76 11.30 10.72
CA ALA A 244 9.61 10.61 11.29
C ALA A 244 8.51 10.39 10.25
N GLY A 245 8.26 11.42 9.40
CA GLY A 245 7.32 11.35 8.30
C GLY A 245 7.72 10.33 7.25
N GLN A 246 8.97 10.34 6.80
CA GLN A 246 9.48 9.43 5.76
C GLN A 246 9.36 7.95 6.17
N ARG A 247 9.68 7.61 7.42
CA ARG A 247 9.53 6.22 7.91
C ARG A 247 8.07 5.76 7.95
N ALA A 248 7.17 6.64 8.39
CA ALA A 248 5.75 6.34 8.42
C ALA A 248 5.15 6.22 7.00
N ASP A 249 5.64 7.03 6.07
CA ASP A 249 5.19 7.13 4.68
C ASP A 249 5.34 5.80 3.93
N GLY A 250 6.56 5.27 3.84
CA GLY A 250 6.85 4.04 3.10
C GLY A 250 6.02 2.86 3.60
N ARG A 251 5.80 2.76 4.90
CA ARG A 251 5.00 1.69 5.50
C ARG A 251 3.51 1.85 5.20
N MET A 252 2.95 3.05 5.39
CA MET A 252 1.54 3.30 5.11
C MET A 252 1.22 3.13 3.63
N ALA A 253 2.11 3.59 2.73
CA ALA A 253 1.98 3.41 1.29
C ALA A 253 1.89 1.92 0.92
N ARG A 254 2.76 1.07 1.48
CA ARG A 254 2.72 -0.38 1.28
C ARG A 254 1.39 -0.97 1.75
N ILE A 255 0.97 -0.69 2.99
CA ILE A 255 -0.29 -1.20 3.55
C ILE A 255 -1.50 -0.82 2.69
N ILE A 256 -1.56 0.43 2.22
CA ILE A 256 -2.65 0.91 1.35
C ILE A 256 -2.61 0.20 0.01
N PHE A 257 -1.42 0.03 -0.59
CA PHE A 257 -1.27 -0.63 -1.89
C PHE A 257 -1.60 -2.12 -1.81
N ASP A 258 -1.15 -2.82 -0.77
CA ASP A 258 -1.50 -4.23 -0.52
C ASP A 258 -3.01 -4.41 -0.37
N LYS A 259 -3.68 -3.48 0.35
CA LYS A 259 -5.14 -3.52 0.47
C LYS A 259 -5.84 -3.31 -0.88
N LEU A 260 -5.31 -2.42 -1.74
CA LEU A 260 -5.84 -2.20 -3.08
C LEU A 260 -5.73 -3.44 -3.97
N LEU A 261 -4.59 -4.12 -3.93
CA LEU A 261 -4.36 -5.36 -4.69
C LEU A 261 -5.31 -6.48 -4.25
N ASN A 262 -5.64 -6.53 -2.96
CA ASN A 262 -6.53 -7.54 -2.37
C ASN A 262 -8.01 -7.09 -2.29
N LEU A 263 -8.36 -5.98 -2.95
CA LEU A 263 -9.74 -5.49 -2.94
C LEU A 263 -10.65 -6.37 -3.80
N ARG A 264 -11.78 -6.78 -3.26
CA ARG A 264 -12.78 -7.58 -3.98
C ARG A 264 -13.38 -6.82 -5.17
N LEU A 265 -13.47 -7.50 -6.31
CA LEU A 265 -13.95 -6.91 -7.57
C LEU A 265 -15.45 -6.53 -7.52
N ASP A 266 -16.25 -7.24 -6.74
CA ASP A 266 -17.69 -6.98 -6.55
C ASP A 266 -17.97 -5.67 -5.82
N ARG A 267 -17.04 -5.20 -4.99
CA ARG A 267 -17.12 -3.90 -4.30
C ARG A 267 -16.60 -2.72 -5.11
N ARG A 268 -16.11 -2.94 -6.33
CA ARG A 268 -15.70 -1.88 -7.26
C ARG A 268 -16.86 -0.98 -7.73
N GLY A 269 -17.88 -0.74 -6.91
CA GLY A 269 -18.95 0.21 -7.21
C GLY A 269 -18.47 1.66 -7.43
N GLN A 270 -17.22 1.97 -7.08
CA GLN A 270 -16.57 3.25 -7.34
C GLN A 270 -15.80 3.18 -8.67
N LYS A 271 -15.96 4.22 -9.49
CA LYS A 271 -15.19 4.39 -10.74
C LYS A 271 -13.69 4.34 -10.45
N SER A 272 -12.90 3.70 -11.31
CA SER A 272 -11.43 3.56 -11.15
C SER A 272 -10.74 4.89 -10.87
N GLY A 273 -11.23 6.00 -11.44
CA GLY A 273 -10.73 7.34 -11.16
C GLY A 273 -10.99 7.84 -9.74
N ALA A 274 -12.11 7.44 -9.12
CA ALA A 274 -12.38 7.75 -7.73
C ALA A 274 -11.44 6.99 -6.78
N MET A 275 -11.13 5.74 -7.12
CA MET A 275 -10.19 4.91 -6.36
C MET A 275 -8.76 5.48 -6.41
N ALA A 276 -8.28 5.87 -7.59
CA ALA A 276 -6.99 6.56 -7.74
C ALA A 276 -6.93 7.88 -6.94
N SER A 277 -8.06 8.60 -6.86
CA SER A 277 -8.16 9.80 -6.00
C SER A 277 -8.04 9.49 -4.52
N VAL A 278 -8.63 8.39 -4.04
CA VAL A 278 -8.54 7.98 -2.62
C VAL A 278 -7.08 7.69 -2.24
N VAL A 279 -6.33 7.02 -3.12
CA VAL A 279 -4.88 6.79 -2.88
C VAL A 279 -4.11 8.10 -2.81
N ARG A 280 -4.41 9.04 -3.70
CA ARG A 280 -3.78 10.36 -3.69
C ARG A 280 -4.09 11.17 -2.43
N GLU A 281 -5.24 10.93 -1.77
CA GLU A 281 -5.55 11.57 -0.49
C GLU A 281 -4.58 11.15 0.62
N PHE A 282 -3.85 10.05 0.44
CA PHE A 282 -2.75 9.70 1.34
C PHE A 282 -1.67 10.79 1.37
N ASP A 283 -1.37 11.44 0.26
CA ASP A 283 -0.44 12.57 0.21
C ASP A 283 -0.91 13.73 1.09
N THR A 284 -2.22 14.02 1.09
CA THR A 284 -2.81 15.06 1.96
C THR A 284 -2.65 14.71 3.45
N LEU A 285 -2.82 13.43 3.78
CA LEU A 285 -2.63 12.94 5.14
C LEU A 285 -1.16 13.01 5.55
N ARG A 286 -0.24 12.57 4.68
CA ARG A 286 1.20 12.66 4.87
C ARG A 286 1.67 14.10 5.11
N GLU A 287 1.29 15.03 4.23
CA GLU A 287 1.65 16.44 4.34
C GLU A 287 1.24 17.05 5.67
N PHE A 288 0.12 16.66 6.25
CA PHE A 288 -0.30 17.14 7.56
C PHE A 288 0.70 16.76 8.66
N PHE A 289 1.21 15.51 8.67
CA PHE A 289 2.12 15.02 9.70
C PHE A 289 3.59 15.36 9.48
N THR A 290 3.98 15.72 8.25
CA THR A 290 5.35 16.16 7.89
C THR A 290 5.49 17.67 7.81
N SER A 291 4.39 18.42 7.92
CA SER A 291 4.40 19.86 7.68
C SER A 291 4.71 20.69 8.93
N ALA A 292 5.02 21.97 8.70
CA ALA A 292 5.10 23.00 9.72
C ALA A 292 3.84 23.11 10.61
N THR A 293 2.72 22.50 10.19
CA THR A 293 1.47 22.43 10.95
C THR A 293 1.64 21.65 12.25
N LEU A 294 2.34 20.51 12.21
CA LEU A 294 2.65 19.73 13.42
C LEU A 294 3.52 20.54 14.36
N VAL A 295 4.50 21.25 13.81
CA VAL A 295 5.38 22.14 14.58
C VAL A 295 4.57 23.23 15.29
N ALA A 296 3.62 23.87 14.61
CA ALA A 296 2.76 24.90 15.21
C ALA A 296 1.88 24.34 16.33
N VAL A 297 1.36 23.12 16.18
CA VAL A 297 0.56 22.43 17.22
C VAL A 297 1.41 22.10 18.44
N VAL A 298 2.66 21.68 18.25
CA VAL A 298 3.61 21.39 19.35
C VAL A 298 3.97 22.67 20.10
N ASP A 299 3.96 23.84 19.46
CA ASP A 299 4.26 25.13 20.08
C ASP A 299 3.08 25.73 20.89
N LEU A 300 1.84 25.27 20.68
CA LEU A 300 0.64 25.78 21.39
C LEU A 300 0.74 25.71 22.93
N PRO A 301 1.20 24.64 23.57
CA PRO A 301 1.34 24.61 25.04
C PRO A 301 2.25 25.69 25.58
N PHE A 302 3.23 26.17 24.81
CA PHE A 302 4.17 27.20 25.23
C PHE A 302 3.55 28.61 25.30
N VAL A 303 2.35 28.80 24.74
CA VAL A 303 1.55 30.02 24.95
C VAL A 303 1.34 30.29 26.43
N PHE A 304 0.97 29.26 27.21
CA PHE A 304 0.79 29.40 28.66
C PHE A 304 2.12 29.69 29.39
N PHE A 305 3.20 29.09 28.94
CA PHE A 305 4.54 29.35 29.46
C PHE A 305 4.94 30.82 29.26
N PHE A 306 4.73 31.39 28.07
CA PHE A 306 5.05 32.80 27.82
C PHE A 306 4.16 33.75 28.64
N ILE A 307 2.86 33.47 28.79
CA ILE A 307 1.97 34.27 29.64
C ILE A 307 2.45 34.23 31.08
N TRP A 308 2.87 33.07 31.57
CA TRP A 308 3.44 32.93 32.90
C TRP A 308 4.74 33.75 33.08
N VAL A 309 5.65 33.70 32.10
CA VAL A 309 6.88 34.51 32.11
C VAL A 309 6.55 36.01 32.08
N ILE A 310 5.58 36.45 31.27
CA ILE A 310 5.14 37.86 31.25
C ILE A 310 4.60 38.26 32.63
N SER A 311 3.86 37.39 33.32
CA SER A 311 3.35 37.70 34.68
C SER A 311 4.43 37.88 35.72
N LEU A 312 5.57 37.16 35.57
CA LEU A 312 6.74 37.31 36.44
C LEU A 312 7.53 38.60 36.18
N ILE A 313 7.61 39.04 34.91
CA ILE A 313 8.45 40.19 34.49
C ILE A 313 7.67 41.49 34.56
N ALA A 314 6.42 41.50 34.10
CA ALA A 314 5.62 42.70 33.87
C ALA A 314 4.26 42.65 34.61
N GLY A 315 4.07 41.69 35.53
CA GLY A 315 2.93 41.62 36.43
C GLY A 315 1.57 41.72 35.71
N PRO A 316 0.79 42.81 35.97
CA PRO A 316 -0.56 42.95 35.41
C PRO A 316 -0.66 42.95 33.87
N LEU A 317 0.44 43.26 33.15
CA LEU A 317 0.44 43.26 31.70
C LEU A 317 0.18 41.86 31.10
N ALA A 318 0.39 40.78 31.86
CA ALA A 318 0.04 39.43 31.45
C ALA A 318 -1.46 39.24 31.16
N LEU A 319 -2.33 40.09 31.69
CA LEU A 319 -3.77 40.07 31.40
C LEU A 319 -4.07 40.35 29.92
N VAL A 320 -3.24 41.15 29.24
CA VAL A 320 -3.46 41.47 27.83
C VAL A 320 -3.41 40.22 26.92
N PRO A 321 -2.30 39.44 26.89
CA PRO A 321 -2.27 38.21 26.13
C PRO A 321 -3.23 37.15 26.69
N LEU A 322 -3.49 37.12 28.00
CA LEU A 322 -4.45 36.19 28.61
C LEU A 322 -5.88 36.39 28.08
N VAL A 323 -6.29 37.64 27.77
CA VAL A 323 -7.59 37.96 27.15
C VAL A 323 -7.53 37.78 25.65
N ALA A 324 -6.41 38.12 25.01
CA ALA A 324 -6.26 38.00 23.55
C ALA A 324 -6.32 36.56 23.04
N VAL A 325 -5.70 35.61 23.79
CA VAL A 325 -5.69 34.17 23.41
C VAL A 325 -7.10 33.57 23.26
N PRO A 326 -8.00 33.70 24.27
CA PRO A 326 -9.38 33.21 24.11
C PRO A 326 -10.13 33.86 22.95
N ILE A 327 -9.91 35.13 22.63
CA ILE A 327 -10.54 35.83 21.52
C ILE A 327 -10.12 35.15 20.17
N VAL A 328 -8.81 34.92 19.99
CA VAL A 328 -8.32 34.26 18.77
C VAL A 328 -8.85 32.83 18.65
N ILE A 329 -8.87 32.08 19.74
CA ILE A 329 -9.41 30.71 19.81
C ILE A 329 -10.92 30.74 19.46
N PHE A 330 -11.66 31.67 20.02
CA PHE A 330 -13.11 31.81 19.76
C PHE A 330 -13.42 32.10 18.29
N VAL A 331 -12.67 33.01 17.66
CA VAL A 331 -12.78 33.27 16.21
C VAL A 331 -12.47 32.00 15.41
N GLY A 332 -11.42 31.27 15.78
CA GLY A 332 -11.07 30.00 15.16
C GLY A 332 -12.18 28.95 15.28
N LEU A 333 -12.79 28.81 16.44
CA LEU A 333 -13.88 27.87 16.71
C LEU A 333 -15.16 28.22 15.91
N ILE A 334 -15.48 29.48 15.72
CA ILE A 334 -16.63 29.93 14.89
C ILE A 334 -16.41 29.56 13.42
N ILE A 335 -15.19 29.72 12.91
CA ILE A 335 -14.87 29.48 11.49
C ILE A 335 -14.71 27.99 11.19
N GLN A 336 -14.30 27.19 12.16
CA GLN A 336 -13.94 25.78 12.01
C GLN A 336 -15.05 24.92 11.36
N PRO A 337 -16.36 24.99 11.71
CA PRO A 337 -17.40 24.18 11.08
C PRO A 337 -17.63 24.55 9.60
N PHE A 338 -17.38 25.80 9.22
CA PHE A 338 -17.45 26.21 7.81
C PHE A 338 -16.28 25.64 7.02
N LEU A 339 -15.07 25.70 7.56
CA LEU A 339 -13.87 25.10 6.93
C LEU A 339 -14.03 23.57 6.77
N ALA A 340 -14.57 22.90 7.78
CA ALA A 340 -14.80 21.44 7.72
C ALA A 340 -15.77 21.06 6.60
N ARG A 341 -16.90 21.79 6.44
CA ARG A 341 -17.87 21.55 5.36
C ARG A 341 -17.29 21.83 3.97
N ILE A 342 -16.46 22.87 3.86
CA ILE A 342 -15.80 23.19 2.59
C ILE A 342 -14.76 22.14 2.25
N ALA A 343 -13.99 21.64 3.21
CA ALA A 343 -13.00 20.57 3.00
C ALA A 343 -13.68 19.31 2.44
N GLU A 344 -14.80 18.88 3.02
CA GLU A 344 -15.57 17.72 2.55
C GLU A 344 -16.07 17.91 1.11
N ARG A 345 -16.69 19.05 0.79
CA ARG A 345 -17.18 19.34 -0.56
C ARG A 345 -16.05 19.49 -1.58
N SER A 346 -14.94 20.09 -1.16
CA SER A 346 -13.74 20.25 -1.98
C SER A 346 -13.16 18.89 -2.37
N MET A 347 -13.11 17.94 -1.43
CA MET A 347 -12.67 16.58 -1.69
C MET A 347 -13.56 15.89 -2.73
N GLN A 348 -14.90 15.93 -2.56
CA GLN A 348 -15.85 15.34 -3.51
C GLN A 348 -15.71 15.96 -4.90
N SER A 349 -15.54 17.28 -4.98
CA SER A 349 -15.33 17.99 -6.25
C SER A 349 -14.00 17.61 -6.92
N ASN A 350 -12.93 17.43 -6.12
CA ASN A 350 -11.63 16.97 -6.61
C ASN A 350 -11.71 15.54 -7.18
N MET A 351 -12.41 14.62 -6.46
CA MET A 351 -12.65 13.25 -6.94
C MET A 351 -13.44 13.26 -8.27
N SER A 352 -14.46 14.11 -8.39
CA SER A 352 -15.25 14.24 -9.62
C SER A 352 -14.39 14.73 -10.79
N LYS A 353 -13.59 15.78 -10.59
CA LYS A 353 -12.68 16.31 -11.62
C LYS A 353 -11.66 15.27 -12.09
N GLN A 354 -11.02 14.56 -11.16
CA GLN A 354 -10.07 13.50 -11.48
C GLN A 354 -10.76 12.34 -12.20
N GLY A 355 -11.99 11.99 -11.78
CA GLY A 355 -12.78 10.97 -12.45
C GLY A 355 -13.05 11.31 -13.92
N VAL A 356 -13.45 12.54 -14.22
CA VAL A 356 -13.68 13.01 -15.61
C VAL A 356 -12.38 12.97 -16.42
N LEU A 357 -11.25 13.36 -15.82
CA LEU A 357 -9.95 13.35 -16.49
C LEU A 357 -9.54 11.91 -16.87
N ILE A 358 -9.57 10.99 -15.91
CA ILE A 358 -9.20 9.59 -16.13
C ILE A 358 -10.16 8.91 -17.11
N GLU A 359 -11.47 9.18 -17.01
CA GLU A 359 -12.48 8.68 -17.95
C GLU A 359 -12.18 9.16 -19.38
N THR A 360 -11.82 10.44 -19.53
CA THR A 360 -11.49 11.03 -20.84
C THR A 360 -10.22 10.43 -21.43
N LEU A 361 -9.15 10.27 -20.63
CA LEU A 361 -7.90 9.70 -21.07
C LEU A 361 -8.04 8.23 -21.46
N ASN A 362 -8.76 7.45 -20.65
CA ASN A 362 -9.02 6.04 -20.95
C ASN A 362 -9.90 5.81 -22.18
N GLY A 363 -10.79 6.76 -22.50
CA GLY A 363 -11.66 6.74 -23.66
C GLY A 363 -11.24 7.66 -24.80
N LEU A 364 -9.97 8.09 -24.88
CA LEU A 364 -9.51 9.14 -25.78
C LEU A 364 -9.80 8.82 -27.26
N GLU A 365 -9.54 7.60 -27.70
CA GLU A 365 -9.88 7.13 -29.05
C GLU A 365 -11.36 7.28 -29.35
N THR A 366 -12.22 6.85 -28.41
CA THR A 366 -13.67 6.98 -28.56
C THR A 366 -14.10 8.44 -28.62
N VAL A 367 -13.52 9.29 -27.76
CA VAL A 367 -13.80 10.73 -27.73
C VAL A 367 -13.43 11.39 -29.08
N GLN A 368 -12.29 11.01 -29.66
CA GLN A 368 -11.84 11.51 -30.97
C GLN A 368 -12.70 10.94 -32.11
N ALA A 369 -12.94 9.63 -32.13
CA ALA A 369 -13.70 8.97 -33.18
C ALA A 369 -15.17 9.45 -33.25
N THR A 370 -15.78 9.73 -32.08
CA THR A 370 -17.17 10.19 -32.00
C THR A 370 -17.34 11.71 -32.03
N GLY A 371 -16.25 12.47 -32.03
CA GLY A 371 -16.29 13.94 -31.93
C GLY A 371 -16.85 14.47 -30.61
N SER A 372 -16.90 13.63 -29.55
CA SER A 372 -17.50 13.97 -28.25
C SER A 372 -16.62 14.86 -27.36
N GLY A 373 -15.50 15.38 -27.88
CA GLY A 373 -14.57 16.25 -27.16
C GLY A 373 -15.23 17.48 -26.52
N ARG A 374 -16.28 18.04 -27.19
CA ARG A 374 -17.04 19.16 -26.63
C ARG A 374 -17.78 18.77 -25.33
N LEU A 375 -18.33 17.56 -25.24
CA LEU A 375 -19.01 17.07 -24.06
C LEU A 375 -18.03 16.88 -22.90
N MET A 376 -16.88 16.23 -23.17
CA MET A 376 -15.86 16.00 -22.15
C MET A 376 -15.23 17.28 -21.65
N ARG A 377 -14.97 18.24 -22.55
CA ARG A 377 -14.51 19.58 -22.18
C ARG A 377 -15.49 20.25 -21.23
N LYS A 378 -16.77 20.28 -21.55
CA LYS A 378 -17.80 20.88 -20.71
C LYS A 378 -17.85 20.23 -19.33
N ARG A 379 -17.83 18.90 -19.25
CA ARG A 379 -17.82 18.15 -17.96
C ARG A 379 -16.58 18.51 -17.12
N PHE A 380 -15.42 18.63 -17.74
CA PHE A 380 -14.19 19.00 -17.06
C PHE A 380 -14.20 20.46 -16.59
N GLU A 381 -14.68 21.38 -17.43
CA GLU A 381 -14.84 22.79 -17.09
C GLU A 381 -15.79 22.98 -15.91
N ASP A 382 -16.96 22.31 -15.90
CA ASP A 382 -17.96 22.38 -14.83
C ASP A 382 -17.36 21.85 -13.50
N ALA A 383 -16.67 20.70 -13.55
CA ALA A 383 -15.99 20.13 -12.38
C ALA A 383 -14.83 21.02 -11.88
N SER A 384 -14.06 21.60 -12.81
CA SER A 384 -12.95 22.51 -12.49
C SER A 384 -13.44 23.82 -11.87
N LYS A 385 -14.56 24.38 -12.39
CA LYS A 385 -15.18 25.57 -11.85
C LYS A 385 -15.69 25.34 -10.42
N ALA A 386 -16.39 24.23 -10.19
CA ALA A 386 -16.87 23.86 -8.85
C ALA A 386 -15.71 23.74 -7.84
N GLN A 387 -14.59 23.08 -8.24
CA GLN A 387 -13.41 22.99 -7.41
C GLN A 387 -12.76 24.36 -7.13
N SER A 388 -12.68 25.22 -8.15
CA SER A 388 -12.10 26.57 -8.02
C SER A 388 -12.90 27.45 -7.07
N GLU A 389 -14.24 27.43 -7.16
CA GLU A 389 -15.12 28.18 -6.26
C GLU A 389 -14.98 27.73 -4.81
N LEU A 390 -14.93 26.41 -4.56
CA LEU A 390 -14.71 25.87 -3.21
C LEU A 390 -13.31 26.21 -2.67
N GLY A 391 -12.28 26.13 -3.54
CA GLY A 391 -10.92 26.54 -3.20
C GLY A 391 -10.80 28.02 -2.87
N LEU A 392 -11.52 28.89 -3.60
CA LEU A 392 -11.57 30.33 -3.31
C LEU A 392 -12.22 30.58 -1.94
N ARG A 393 -13.38 29.96 -1.67
CA ARG A 393 -14.09 30.10 -0.37
C ARG A 393 -13.24 29.61 0.79
N ASN A 394 -12.53 28.48 0.63
CA ASN A 394 -11.60 27.97 1.65
C ASN A 394 -10.47 28.96 1.93
N ARG A 395 -9.84 29.50 0.88
CA ARG A 395 -8.80 30.52 1.04
C ARG A 395 -9.31 31.78 1.68
N MET A 396 -10.48 32.28 1.29
CA MET A 396 -11.07 33.49 1.89
C MET A 396 -11.35 33.32 3.38
N LEU A 397 -11.94 32.20 3.79
CA LEU A 397 -12.21 31.93 5.21
C LEU A 397 -10.93 31.73 6.02
N SER A 398 -9.96 30.99 5.46
CA SER A 398 -8.66 30.81 6.12
C SER A 398 -7.90 32.14 6.25
N GLN A 399 -7.90 32.97 5.20
CA GLN A 399 -7.26 34.28 5.22
C GLN A 399 -7.96 35.24 6.22
N PHE A 400 -9.30 35.20 6.29
CA PHE A 400 -10.05 35.97 7.27
C PHE A 400 -9.67 35.58 8.69
N ALA A 401 -9.52 34.30 8.99
CA ALA A 401 -9.12 33.84 10.30
C ALA A 401 -7.67 34.25 10.64
N ILE A 402 -6.74 34.15 9.68
CA ILE A 402 -5.34 34.58 9.84
C ILE A 402 -5.29 36.10 10.09
N ASN A 403 -5.99 36.89 9.28
CA ASN A 403 -6.01 38.34 9.41
C ASN A 403 -6.67 38.78 10.73
N SER A 404 -7.73 38.09 11.17
CA SER A 404 -8.37 38.35 12.47
C SER A 404 -7.39 38.10 13.63
N ALA A 405 -6.66 36.98 13.60
CA ALA A 405 -5.66 36.66 14.61
C ALA A 405 -4.51 37.70 14.63
N ALA A 406 -4.02 38.09 13.45
CA ALA A 406 -3.00 39.14 13.31
C ALA A 406 -3.49 40.50 13.84
N SER A 407 -4.74 40.88 13.56
CA SER A 407 -5.34 42.10 14.06
C SER A 407 -5.47 42.09 15.59
N VAL A 408 -5.92 40.96 16.16
CA VAL A 408 -5.95 40.81 17.64
C VAL A 408 -4.55 40.92 18.24
N GLN A 409 -3.52 40.35 17.59
CA GLN A 409 -2.15 40.47 17.99
C GLN A 409 -1.66 41.95 18.00
N GLN A 410 -1.97 42.70 16.95
CA GLN A 410 -1.63 44.11 16.85
C GLN A 410 -2.33 44.94 17.93
N VAL A 411 -3.63 44.71 18.13
CA VAL A 411 -4.39 45.35 19.24
C VAL A 411 -3.81 45.01 20.59
N ALA A 412 -3.44 43.76 20.85
CA ALA A 412 -2.81 43.34 22.08
C ALA A 412 -1.45 44.02 22.30
N GLN A 413 -0.64 44.19 21.23
CA GLN A 413 0.62 44.96 21.35
C GLN A 413 0.39 46.43 21.73
N ILE A 414 -0.56 47.10 21.07
CA ILE A 414 -0.93 48.48 21.40
C ILE A 414 -1.46 48.56 22.83
N ALA A 415 -2.34 47.64 23.23
CA ALA A 415 -2.87 47.60 24.59
C ALA A 415 -1.76 47.39 25.66
N THR A 416 -0.78 46.51 25.35
CA THR A 416 0.37 46.29 26.25
C THR A 416 1.18 47.54 26.43
N ILE A 417 1.39 48.32 25.37
CA ILE A 417 2.11 49.62 25.47
C ILE A 417 1.24 50.63 26.23
N PHE A 418 -0.03 50.76 25.89
CA PHE A 418 -0.95 51.70 26.50
C PHE A 418 -1.04 51.49 28.04
N PHE A 419 -1.39 50.29 28.46
CA PHE A 419 -1.46 50.00 29.90
C PHE A 419 -0.06 50.01 30.57
N GLY A 420 0.99 49.63 29.82
CA GLY A 420 2.36 49.65 30.30
C GLY A 420 2.83 51.05 30.71
N VAL A 421 2.46 52.07 29.96
CA VAL A 421 2.83 53.47 30.29
C VAL A 421 2.23 53.89 31.67
N PHE A 422 0.97 53.55 31.92
CA PHE A 422 0.36 53.88 33.24
C PHE A 422 1.04 53.10 34.37
N LEU A 423 1.35 51.81 34.19
CA LEU A 423 2.03 51.02 35.21
C LEU A 423 3.48 51.48 35.47
N ILE A 424 4.14 52.07 34.48
CA ILE A 424 5.45 52.70 34.66
C ILE A 424 5.31 53.99 35.45
N GLN A 425 4.28 54.81 35.19
CA GLN A 425 4.00 56.04 35.95
C GLN A 425 3.73 55.73 37.42
N ASP A 426 3.03 54.63 37.69
CA ASP A 426 2.73 54.15 39.05
C ASP A 426 3.96 53.44 39.71
N GLY A 427 5.09 53.31 39.01
CA GLY A 427 6.30 52.67 39.52
C GLY A 427 6.18 51.13 39.68
N ILE A 428 5.15 50.49 39.10
CA ILE A 428 4.90 49.04 39.27
C ILE A 428 5.82 48.21 38.36
N ILE A 429 6.14 48.72 37.18
CA ILE A 429 7.00 48.02 36.19
C ILE A 429 8.07 48.97 35.64
N THR A 430 9.14 48.38 35.06
CA THR A 430 10.20 49.12 34.40
C THR A 430 9.91 49.29 32.91
N MET A 431 10.61 50.22 32.27
CA MET A 431 10.51 50.40 30.80
C MET A 431 10.97 49.15 30.04
N GLY A 432 12.06 48.51 30.51
CA GLY A 432 12.55 47.26 29.90
C GLY A 432 11.56 46.10 30.05
N ALA A 433 10.88 46.01 31.22
CA ALA A 433 9.84 45.01 31.44
C ALA A 433 8.65 45.20 30.49
N MET A 434 8.22 46.42 30.20
CA MET A 434 7.18 46.70 29.22
C MET A 434 7.60 46.26 27.80
N ILE A 435 8.81 46.62 27.38
CA ILE A 435 9.32 46.25 26.04
C ILE A 435 9.44 44.72 25.93
N ALA A 436 9.93 44.03 26.96
CA ALA A 436 10.01 42.59 27.01
C ALA A 436 8.60 41.95 26.91
N ALA A 437 7.60 42.52 27.61
CA ALA A 437 6.22 42.05 27.55
C ALA A 437 5.61 42.20 26.16
N VAL A 438 5.90 43.28 25.43
CA VAL A 438 5.48 43.47 24.03
C VAL A 438 6.05 42.39 23.12
N ILE A 439 7.36 42.11 23.23
CA ILE A 439 8.05 41.10 22.40
C ILE A 439 7.52 39.69 22.74
N LEU A 440 7.39 39.36 24.02
CA LEU A 440 6.86 38.07 24.48
C LEU A 440 5.39 37.90 24.12
N GLY A 441 4.58 38.96 24.20
CA GLY A 441 3.19 38.97 23.75
C GLY A 441 3.06 38.63 22.26
N GLY A 442 3.96 39.19 21.41
CA GLY A 442 4.06 38.81 20.00
C GLY A 442 4.36 37.32 19.82
N ARG A 443 5.32 36.77 20.57
CA ARG A 443 5.65 35.32 20.54
C ARG A 443 4.52 34.43 21.06
N THR A 444 3.76 34.90 22.06
CA THR A 444 2.59 34.18 22.59
C THR A 444 1.49 34.01 21.54
N LEU A 445 1.23 35.08 20.77
CA LEU A 445 0.11 35.08 19.80
C LEU A 445 0.50 34.55 18.41
N ALA A 446 1.79 34.49 18.07
CA ALA A 446 2.26 34.02 16.76
C ALA A 446 1.81 32.59 16.37
N PRO A 447 1.88 31.57 17.25
CA PRO A 447 1.38 30.23 16.92
C PRO A 447 -0.13 30.21 16.68
N LEU A 448 -0.89 31.11 17.34
CA LEU A 448 -2.35 31.19 17.17
C LEU A 448 -2.75 31.76 15.81
N SER A 449 -1.95 32.65 15.23
CA SER A 449 -2.20 33.15 13.87
C SER A 449 -2.11 32.04 12.81
N GLN A 450 -1.31 30.99 13.06
CA GLN A 450 -1.20 29.85 12.19
C GLN A 450 -2.29 28.79 12.44
N LEU A 451 -3.02 28.88 13.54
CA LEU A 451 -4.03 27.90 13.96
C LEU A 451 -5.12 27.71 12.88
N ALA A 452 -5.57 28.78 12.21
CA ALA A 452 -6.58 28.69 11.17
C ALA A 452 -6.13 27.84 9.96
N SER A 453 -4.89 28.03 9.53
CA SER A 453 -4.33 27.21 8.44
C SER A 453 -4.07 25.78 8.89
N ALA A 454 -3.66 25.59 10.15
CA ALA A 454 -3.49 24.27 10.75
C ALA A 454 -4.83 23.52 10.85
N LEU A 455 -5.91 24.19 11.27
CA LEU A 455 -7.26 23.63 11.33
C LEU A 455 -7.81 23.25 9.95
N SER A 456 -7.56 24.09 8.92
CA SER A 456 -7.94 23.77 7.55
C SER A 456 -7.25 22.50 7.05
N ARG A 457 -5.95 22.38 7.26
CA ARG A 457 -5.18 21.18 6.91
C ARG A 457 -5.60 19.96 7.74
N ALA A 458 -5.87 20.14 9.02
CA ALA A 458 -6.37 19.07 9.88
C ALA A 458 -7.74 18.53 9.41
N ASN A 459 -8.63 19.42 8.95
CA ASN A 459 -9.92 19.01 8.39
C ASN A 459 -9.75 18.21 7.09
N SER A 460 -8.85 18.64 6.19
CA SER A 460 -8.52 17.90 4.97
C SER A 460 -7.90 16.54 5.29
N ALA A 461 -6.93 16.49 6.21
CA ALA A 461 -6.31 15.26 6.67
C ALA A 461 -7.34 14.31 7.34
N ARG A 462 -8.26 14.84 8.15
CA ARG A 462 -9.35 14.05 8.76
C ARG A 462 -10.26 13.43 7.71
N GLN A 463 -10.57 14.16 6.66
CA GLN A 463 -11.40 13.67 5.57
C GLN A 463 -10.65 12.61 4.75
N ALA A 464 -9.38 12.84 4.44
CA ALA A 464 -8.51 11.86 3.79
C ALA A 464 -8.39 10.57 4.65
N TYR A 465 -8.18 10.71 5.96
CA TYR A 465 -8.17 9.59 6.89
C TYR A 465 -9.46 8.78 6.87
N ARG A 466 -10.64 9.45 6.85
CA ARG A 466 -11.94 8.76 6.77
C ARG A 466 -12.08 7.96 5.48
N SER A 467 -11.76 8.57 4.33
CA SER A 467 -11.84 7.90 3.03
C SER A 467 -10.90 6.71 2.92
N LEU A 468 -9.67 6.85 3.42
CA LEU A 468 -8.71 5.76 3.51
C LEU A 468 -9.14 4.69 4.51
N SER A 469 -9.67 5.07 5.68
CA SER A 469 -10.18 4.12 6.68
C SER A 469 -11.38 3.33 6.17
N ASP A 470 -12.25 3.94 5.35
CA ASP A 470 -13.35 3.24 4.69
C ASP A 470 -12.83 2.19 3.69
N LEU A 471 -11.74 2.50 2.97
CA LEU A 471 -11.04 1.56 2.10
C LEU A 471 -10.38 0.43 2.91
N MET A 472 -9.82 0.75 4.08
CA MET A 472 -9.10 -0.20 4.95
C MET A 472 -10.03 -1.08 5.79
N ARG A 473 -11.34 -0.87 5.75
CA ARG A 473 -12.29 -1.75 6.47
C ARG A 473 -12.14 -3.21 6.04
N PRO A 474 -12.24 -4.17 6.98
CA PRO A 474 -12.25 -5.58 6.64
C PRO A 474 -13.41 -5.92 5.71
N ASP A 475 -13.17 -6.81 4.77
CA ASP A 475 -14.18 -7.25 3.80
C ASP A 475 -15.14 -8.32 4.40
N GLY A 476 -15.74 -8.05 5.58
CA GLY A 476 -16.71 -8.94 6.24
C GLY A 476 -16.08 -10.11 7.01
N GLU A 477 -16.92 -10.96 7.60
CA GLU A 477 -16.50 -12.09 8.47
C GLU A 477 -15.60 -13.13 7.79
N ALA A 478 -15.63 -13.24 6.46
CA ALA A 478 -14.81 -14.20 5.70
C ALA A 478 -13.30 -13.87 5.70
N SER A 479 -12.90 -12.66 6.12
CA SER A 479 -11.50 -12.22 6.14
C SER A 479 -10.66 -12.82 7.28
N HIS A 480 -11.30 -13.43 8.29
CA HIS A 480 -10.62 -13.92 9.49
C HIS A 480 -10.48 -15.44 9.58
N CYS A 481 -11.07 -16.20 8.64
CA CYS A 481 -10.85 -17.64 8.59
C CYS A 481 -9.45 -17.94 8.10
N ALA A 482 -8.68 -18.73 8.84
CA ALA A 482 -7.42 -19.30 8.37
C ALA A 482 -7.67 -20.01 7.04
N LYS A 483 -6.98 -19.57 5.99
CA LYS A 483 -7.14 -20.15 4.66
C LYS A 483 -6.42 -21.49 4.59
N LEU A 484 -7.05 -22.45 3.92
CA LEU A 484 -6.48 -23.79 3.75
C LEU A 484 -5.43 -23.75 2.65
N SER A 485 -4.21 -24.18 2.97
CA SER A 485 -3.18 -24.42 1.96
C SER A 485 -3.52 -25.69 1.16
N ARG A 486 -3.58 -25.55 -0.16
CA ARG A 486 -3.78 -26.62 -1.14
C ARG A 486 -2.80 -26.45 -2.29
N PRO A 487 -1.53 -26.87 -2.11
CA PRO A 487 -0.47 -26.67 -3.10
C PRO A 487 -0.82 -27.29 -4.47
N THR A 488 -1.59 -28.37 -4.45
CA THR A 488 -2.08 -29.06 -5.67
C THR A 488 -3.59 -29.24 -5.62
N LEU A 489 -4.26 -29.00 -6.75
CA LEU A 489 -5.67 -29.25 -6.97
C LEU A 489 -5.82 -30.32 -8.06
N ASN A 490 -6.72 -31.31 -7.86
CA ASN A 490 -6.97 -32.40 -8.81
C ASN A 490 -7.89 -31.98 -9.95
N GLY A 491 -8.66 -30.90 -9.79
CA GLY A 491 -9.48 -30.34 -10.85
C GLY A 491 -10.97 -30.71 -10.81
N SER A 492 -11.52 -31.25 -9.72
CA SER A 492 -12.96 -31.36 -9.56
C SER A 492 -13.58 -30.00 -9.24
N ILE A 493 -14.65 -29.64 -9.97
CA ILE A 493 -15.40 -28.39 -9.72
C ILE A 493 -16.88 -28.74 -9.45
N GLU A 494 -17.44 -28.23 -8.34
CA GLU A 494 -18.85 -28.42 -8.01
C GLU A 494 -19.49 -27.07 -7.64
N LEU A 495 -20.57 -26.74 -8.31
CA LEU A 495 -21.41 -25.56 -8.04
C LEU A 495 -22.63 -26.02 -7.25
N LYS A 496 -22.91 -25.41 -6.10
CA LYS A 496 -24.06 -25.73 -5.28
C LYS A 496 -24.99 -24.53 -5.18
N ASN A 497 -26.12 -24.61 -5.87
CA ASN A 497 -27.18 -23.59 -5.86
C ASN A 497 -26.65 -22.16 -5.99
N LEU A 498 -25.79 -21.96 -7.00
CA LEU A 498 -24.98 -20.76 -7.19
C LEU A 498 -25.83 -19.60 -7.71
N SER A 499 -25.91 -18.49 -7.00
CA SER A 499 -26.62 -17.30 -7.43
C SER A 499 -25.76 -16.06 -7.26
N TYR A 500 -25.91 -15.09 -8.17
CA TYR A 500 -25.20 -13.81 -8.12
C TYR A 500 -26.01 -12.67 -8.73
N SER A 501 -26.02 -11.55 -8.02
CA SER A 501 -26.64 -10.30 -8.49
C SER A 501 -25.64 -9.15 -8.40
N PHE A 502 -25.50 -8.36 -9.45
CA PHE A 502 -24.75 -7.11 -9.37
C PHE A 502 -25.46 -6.12 -8.44
N PRO A 503 -24.74 -5.25 -7.73
CA PRO A 503 -25.34 -4.17 -6.96
C PRO A 503 -26.31 -3.35 -7.83
N ASN A 504 -27.53 -3.14 -7.32
CA ASN A 504 -28.62 -2.41 -8.00
C ASN A 504 -29.17 -3.08 -9.28
N ALA A 505 -28.84 -4.34 -9.56
CA ALA A 505 -29.47 -5.07 -10.67
C ALA A 505 -30.92 -5.50 -10.29
N PRO A 506 -31.89 -5.37 -11.21
CA PRO A 506 -33.29 -5.71 -10.93
C PRO A 506 -33.55 -7.22 -10.84
N SER A 507 -32.63 -8.04 -11.39
CA SER A 507 -32.73 -9.50 -11.40
C SER A 507 -31.34 -10.13 -11.22
N PRO A 508 -31.27 -11.37 -10.71
CA PRO A 508 -30.00 -12.09 -10.59
C PRO A 508 -29.40 -12.33 -11.97
N THR A 509 -28.07 -12.20 -12.07
CA THR A 509 -27.30 -12.51 -13.28
C THR A 509 -27.05 -14.01 -13.41
N ILE A 510 -26.89 -14.68 -12.27
CA ILE A 510 -26.82 -16.13 -12.13
C ILE A 510 -27.88 -16.54 -11.11
N ASP A 511 -28.68 -17.55 -11.42
CA ASP A 511 -29.83 -17.96 -10.62
C ASP A 511 -29.87 -19.46 -10.39
N GLY A 512 -29.45 -19.91 -9.20
CA GLY A 512 -29.59 -21.27 -8.71
C GLY A 512 -28.83 -22.35 -9.50
N ILE A 513 -27.69 -22.03 -10.11
CA ILE A 513 -26.92 -23.02 -10.89
C ILE A 513 -26.31 -24.09 -9.99
N SER A 514 -26.60 -25.36 -10.29
CA SER A 514 -25.95 -26.52 -9.71
C SER A 514 -25.33 -27.37 -10.82
N LEU A 515 -24.02 -27.64 -10.71
CA LEU A 515 -23.23 -28.31 -11.74
C LEU A 515 -22.06 -29.05 -11.10
N LYS A 516 -21.72 -30.22 -11.64
CA LYS A 516 -20.50 -30.95 -11.29
C LYS A 516 -19.66 -31.22 -12.54
N ILE A 517 -18.38 -30.88 -12.45
CA ILE A 517 -17.35 -31.12 -13.47
C ILE A 517 -16.32 -32.06 -12.84
N THR A 518 -16.06 -33.19 -13.50
CA THR A 518 -15.10 -34.18 -13.00
C THR A 518 -13.66 -33.81 -13.42
N PRO A 519 -12.64 -34.24 -12.66
CA PRO A 519 -11.24 -34.03 -13.06
C PRO A 519 -10.99 -34.50 -14.50
N GLY A 520 -10.27 -33.71 -15.27
CA GLY A 520 -9.93 -33.98 -16.66
C GLY A 520 -11.07 -33.73 -17.66
N GLN A 521 -12.25 -33.31 -17.25
CA GLN A 521 -13.38 -33.03 -18.13
C GLN A 521 -13.24 -31.64 -18.78
N ARG A 522 -13.48 -31.57 -20.08
CA ARG A 522 -13.48 -30.33 -20.86
C ARG A 522 -14.90 -29.87 -21.15
N VAL A 523 -15.30 -28.76 -20.58
CA VAL A 523 -16.67 -28.21 -20.64
C VAL A 523 -16.68 -26.92 -21.45
N ALA A 524 -17.55 -26.84 -22.46
CA ALA A 524 -17.83 -25.59 -23.17
C ALA A 524 -19.12 -24.96 -22.63
N ILE A 525 -19.09 -23.66 -22.36
CA ILE A 525 -20.26 -22.87 -21.97
C ILE A 525 -20.63 -21.95 -23.12
N VAL A 526 -21.83 -22.12 -23.64
CA VAL A 526 -22.39 -21.32 -24.73
C VAL A 526 -23.70 -20.65 -24.29
N GLY A 527 -24.11 -19.58 -24.94
CA GLY A 527 -25.36 -18.88 -24.63
C GLY A 527 -25.39 -17.47 -25.17
N ARG A 528 -26.53 -16.81 -25.09
CA ARG A 528 -26.72 -15.44 -25.59
C ARG A 528 -25.82 -14.43 -24.87
N MET A 529 -25.58 -13.29 -25.51
CA MET A 529 -24.91 -12.15 -24.84
C MET A 529 -25.74 -11.72 -23.63
N GLY A 530 -25.08 -11.46 -22.50
CA GLY A 530 -25.75 -11.09 -21.25
C GLY A 530 -26.31 -12.26 -20.42
N SER A 531 -26.14 -13.53 -20.84
CA SER A 531 -26.67 -14.69 -20.08
C SER A 531 -25.88 -15.05 -18.81
N GLY A 532 -24.83 -14.31 -18.45
CA GLY A 532 -24.05 -14.52 -17.22
C GLY A 532 -22.78 -15.36 -17.36
N LYS A 533 -22.37 -15.78 -18.56
CA LYS A 533 -21.20 -16.68 -18.80
C LYS A 533 -19.89 -16.13 -18.22
N SER A 534 -19.51 -14.91 -18.54
CA SER A 534 -18.28 -14.29 -18.02
C SER A 534 -18.34 -14.05 -16.51
N THR A 535 -19.54 -13.84 -15.94
CA THR A 535 -19.74 -13.77 -14.48
C THR A 535 -19.49 -15.13 -13.85
N LEU A 536 -19.96 -16.20 -14.49
CA LEU A 536 -19.71 -17.58 -14.06
C LEU A 536 -18.21 -17.91 -14.08
N ALA A 537 -17.47 -17.52 -15.15
CA ALA A 537 -16.00 -17.69 -15.19
C ALA A 537 -15.29 -16.99 -14.05
N ARG A 538 -15.70 -15.75 -13.74
CA ARG A 538 -15.12 -14.99 -12.61
C ARG A 538 -15.42 -15.61 -11.25
N MET A 539 -16.57 -16.25 -11.07
CA MET A 539 -16.90 -16.98 -9.85
C MET A 539 -16.12 -18.29 -9.73
N LEU A 540 -15.99 -19.03 -10.83
CA LEU A 540 -15.17 -20.25 -10.90
C LEU A 540 -13.70 -19.99 -10.57
N SER A 541 -13.18 -18.83 -10.96
CA SER A 541 -11.80 -18.40 -10.68
C SER A 541 -11.60 -17.75 -9.30
N GLY A 542 -12.67 -17.65 -8.49
CA GLY A 542 -12.62 -16.99 -7.17
C GLY A 542 -12.47 -15.47 -7.21
N LEU A 543 -12.59 -14.83 -8.39
CA LEU A 543 -12.50 -13.37 -8.55
C LEU A 543 -13.74 -12.63 -8.06
N VAL A 544 -14.90 -13.30 -8.09
CA VAL A 544 -16.20 -12.78 -7.63
C VAL A 544 -16.83 -13.81 -6.73
N GLU A 545 -17.28 -13.39 -5.54
CA GLU A 545 -17.98 -14.29 -4.63
C GLU A 545 -19.47 -14.38 -4.97
N PRO A 546 -20.07 -15.57 -4.87
CA PRO A 546 -21.49 -15.71 -5.06
C PRO A 546 -22.31 -14.99 -3.99
N SER A 547 -23.47 -14.45 -4.39
CA SER A 547 -24.44 -13.88 -3.44
C SER A 547 -25.12 -14.96 -2.60
N ALA A 548 -25.30 -16.16 -3.17
CA ALA A 548 -25.79 -17.36 -2.47
C ALA A 548 -25.19 -18.63 -3.11
N GLY A 549 -25.10 -19.70 -2.33
CA GLY A 549 -24.49 -20.95 -2.76
C GLY A 549 -22.97 -20.95 -2.60
N ALA A 550 -22.31 -21.92 -3.24
CA ALA A 550 -20.86 -22.12 -3.14
C ALA A 550 -20.26 -22.68 -4.43
N VAL A 551 -18.99 -22.31 -4.68
CA VAL A 551 -18.11 -22.92 -5.67
C VAL A 551 -17.10 -23.78 -4.92
N LEU A 552 -17.12 -25.08 -5.15
CA LEU A 552 -16.19 -26.02 -4.51
C LEU A 552 -15.18 -26.50 -5.55
N VAL A 553 -13.90 -26.49 -5.17
CA VAL A 553 -12.82 -27.12 -5.92
C VAL A 553 -12.25 -28.23 -5.05
N ASP A 554 -12.24 -29.45 -5.57
CA ASP A 554 -11.88 -30.67 -4.83
C ASP A 554 -12.60 -30.82 -3.47
N GLY A 555 -13.89 -30.41 -3.45
CA GLY A 555 -14.75 -30.49 -2.26
C GLY A 555 -14.56 -29.34 -1.26
N VAL A 556 -13.63 -28.42 -1.51
CA VAL A 556 -13.35 -27.26 -0.63
C VAL A 556 -13.89 -26.00 -1.31
N ASP A 557 -14.56 -25.13 -0.53
CA ASP A 557 -15.04 -23.84 -1.00
C ASP A 557 -13.84 -22.95 -1.42
N VAL A 558 -13.89 -22.37 -2.64
CA VAL A 558 -12.82 -21.49 -3.14
C VAL A 558 -12.51 -20.33 -2.21
N ARG A 559 -13.47 -19.88 -1.40
CA ARG A 559 -13.27 -18.82 -0.40
C ARG A 559 -12.36 -19.24 0.75
N GLN A 560 -12.24 -20.55 1.00
CA GLN A 560 -11.42 -21.13 2.08
C GLN A 560 -10.01 -21.49 1.61
N ILE A 561 -9.79 -21.63 0.30
CA ILE A 561 -8.48 -21.95 -0.27
C ILE A 561 -7.59 -20.70 -0.25
N ASP A 562 -6.29 -20.88 0.00
CA ASP A 562 -5.32 -19.79 -0.11
C ASP A 562 -5.33 -19.25 -1.56
N PRO A 563 -5.48 -17.91 -1.77
CA PRO A 563 -5.55 -17.34 -3.11
C PRO A 563 -4.32 -17.61 -3.97
N SER A 564 -3.12 -17.71 -3.38
CA SER A 564 -1.89 -18.01 -4.11
C SER A 564 -1.90 -19.44 -4.62
N ASP A 565 -2.33 -20.40 -3.80
CA ASP A 565 -2.48 -21.79 -4.22
C ASP A 565 -3.57 -21.92 -5.30
N LEU A 566 -4.69 -21.20 -5.15
CA LEU A 566 -5.76 -21.20 -6.14
C LEU A 566 -5.26 -20.67 -7.50
N ARG A 567 -4.55 -19.53 -7.50
CA ARG A 567 -4.04 -18.89 -8.72
C ARG A 567 -2.98 -19.70 -9.44
N ARG A 568 -2.15 -20.46 -8.70
CA ARG A 568 -1.13 -21.35 -9.29
C ARG A 568 -1.74 -22.60 -9.91
N ASN A 569 -2.86 -23.10 -9.37
CA ASN A 569 -3.53 -24.30 -9.84
C ASN A 569 -4.65 -24.03 -10.85
N VAL A 570 -5.15 -22.78 -10.94
CA VAL A 570 -6.25 -22.39 -11.85
C VAL A 570 -5.75 -21.33 -12.81
N GLY A 571 -5.43 -21.72 -14.02
CA GLY A 571 -5.10 -20.81 -15.12
C GLY A 571 -6.37 -20.09 -15.61
N VAL A 572 -6.33 -18.77 -15.68
CA VAL A 572 -7.50 -17.96 -16.04
C VAL A 572 -7.16 -17.02 -17.18
N MET A 573 -7.93 -17.09 -18.25
CA MET A 573 -7.92 -16.10 -19.32
C MET A 573 -9.30 -15.46 -19.42
N LEU A 574 -9.38 -14.17 -19.07
CA LEU A 574 -10.61 -13.37 -19.17
C LEU A 574 -10.74 -12.74 -20.57
N GLN A 575 -11.95 -12.34 -20.92
CA GLN A 575 -12.28 -11.74 -22.22
C GLN A 575 -11.49 -10.44 -22.47
N ASP A 576 -11.40 -9.56 -21.46
CA ASP A 576 -10.62 -8.32 -21.55
C ASP A 576 -9.15 -8.60 -21.25
N THR A 577 -8.30 -8.47 -22.26
CA THR A 577 -6.86 -8.64 -22.14
C THR A 577 -6.19 -7.33 -21.74
N TRP A 578 -5.51 -7.33 -20.59
CA TRP A 578 -4.70 -6.20 -20.15
C TRP A 578 -3.21 -6.55 -20.17
N LEU A 579 -2.42 -5.80 -20.94
CA LEU A 579 -0.97 -5.91 -20.97
C LEU A 579 -0.38 -4.67 -20.28
N PHE A 580 0.64 -4.91 -19.46
CA PHE A 580 1.37 -3.85 -18.76
C PHE A 580 2.53 -3.35 -19.61
N SER A 581 3.00 -2.14 -19.33
CA SER A 581 4.26 -1.65 -19.90
C SER A 581 5.42 -2.50 -19.40
N GLY A 582 6.35 -2.84 -20.30
CA GLY A 582 7.47 -3.76 -20.05
C GLY A 582 7.61 -4.78 -21.18
N SER A 583 8.58 -5.69 -21.07
CA SER A 583 8.84 -6.67 -22.11
C SER A 583 7.73 -7.71 -22.25
N VAL A 584 7.71 -8.42 -23.38
CA VAL A 584 6.80 -9.57 -23.58
C VAL A 584 7.09 -10.65 -22.53
N LYS A 585 8.35 -10.91 -22.22
CA LYS A 585 8.76 -11.87 -21.19
C LYS A 585 8.20 -11.48 -19.81
N GLU A 586 8.38 -10.24 -19.38
CA GLU A 586 7.80 -9.72 -18.12
C GLU A 586 6.27 -9.84 -18.10
N ASN A 587 5.63 -9.54 -19.23
CA ASN A 587 4.18 -9.66 -19.34
C ASN A 587 3.67 -11.10 -19.27
N ILE A 588 4.46 -12.09 -19.62
CA ILE A 588 4.11 -13.52 -19.47
C ILE A 588 4.37 -13.96 -18.04
N GLN A 589 5.54 -13.65 -17.49
CA GLN A 589 5.94 -14.06 -16.16
C GLN A 589 5.14 -13.35 -15.03
N MET A 590 4.75 -12.10 -15.23
CA MET A 590 3.94 -11.33 -14.27
C MET A 590 4.50 -11.34 -12.83
N GLY A 591 5.84 -11.35 -12.71
CA GLY A 591 6.51 -11.41 -11.40
C GLY A 591 6.86 -12.81 -10.92
N TYR A 592 6.46 -13.87 -11.65
CA TYR A 592 6.86 -15.24 -11.33
C TYR A 592 8.18 -15.57 -12.02
N TYR A 593 9.29 -15.08 -11.47
CA TYR A 593 10.63 -15.22 -12.04
C TYR A 593 11.29 -16.59 -11.78
N GLU A 594 10.64 -17.46 -11.00
CA GLU A 594 11.12 -18.81 -10.70
C GLU A 594 11.10 -19.76 -11.90
N TYR A 595 10.46 -19.43 -13.02
CA TYR A 595 10.38 -20.27 -14.19
C TYR A 595 11.59 -20.09 -15.10
N PRO A 596 12.28 -21.21 -15.48
CA PRO A 596 13.41 -21.15 -16.40
C PRO A 596 12.95 -20.77 -17.81
N ASP A 597 13.85 -20.19 -18.59
CA ASP A 597 13.56 -19.71 -19.95
C ASP A 597 12.99 -20.80 -20.87
N ASP A 598 13.46 -22.03 -20.78
CA ASP A 598 12.93 -23.15 -21.56
C ASP A 598 11.46 -23.43 -21.28
N HIS A 599 11.02 -23.29 -20.04
CA HIS A 599 9.60 -23.41 -19.66
C HIS A 599 8.78 -22.31 -20.31
N ILE A 600 9.25 -21.06 -20.21
CA ILE A 600 8.59 -19.87 -20.80
C ILE A 600 8.46 -20.05 -22.32
N LEU A 601 9.54 -20.47 -23.00
CA LEU A 601 9.54 -20.74 -24.43
C LEU A 601 8.50 -21.81 -24.82
N ASN A 602 8.39 -22.88 -24.04
CA ASN A 602 7.41 -23.94 -24.27
C ASN A 602 5.97 -23.42 -24.14
N VAL A 603 5.70 -22.63 -23.10
CA VAL A 603 4.40 -22.00 -22.90
C VAL A 603 4.08 -21.01 -24.03
N CYS A 604 5.05 -20.24 -24.49
CA CYS A 604 4.92 -19.32 -25.62
C CYS A 604 4.58 -20.06 -26.92
N LYS A 605 5.22 -21.21 -27.18
CA LYS A 605 4.90 -22.07 -28.33
C LYS A 605 3.48 -22.61 -28.23
N LEU A 606 3.04 -23.08 -27.08
CA LEU A 606 1.66 -23.54 -26.86
C LEU A 606 0.64 -22.45 -27.15
N ALA A 607 0.86 -21.24 -26.69
CA ALA A 607 -0.05 -20.11 -26.83
C ALA A 607 0.04 -19.42 -28.22
N GLY A 608 1.04 -19.73 -29.04
CA GLY A 608 1.25 -19.10 -30.35
C GLY A 608 1.97 -17.73 -30.27
N VAL A 609 2.59 -17.40 -29.16
CA VAL A 609 3.40 -16.17 -29.01
C VAL A 609 4.65 -16.25 -29.88
N ASP A 610 5.28 -17.41 -29.93
CA ASP A 610 6.50 -17.66 -30.71
C ASP A 610 6.36 -17.33 -32.21
N GLU A 611 5.16 -17.50 -32.79
CA GLU A 611 4.90 -17.29 -34.22
C GLU A 611 5.14 -15.82 -34.69
N PHE A 612 4.95 -14.85 -33.82
CA PHE A 612 5.17 -13.44 -34.15
C PHE A 612 6.42 -12.85 -33.46
N ILE A 613 6.77 -13.32 -32.26
CA ILE A 613 7.92 -12.83 -31.52
C ILE A 613 9.23 -13.28 -32.15
N SER A 614 9.33 -14.52 -32.62
CA SER A 614 10.53 -15.03 -33.30
C SER A 614 10.92 -14.24 -34.57
N LYS A 615 9.99 -13.51 -35.15
CA LYS A 615 10.21 -12.65 -36.32
C LYS A 615 10.65 -11.24 -35.96
N HIS A 616 10.53 -10.85 -34.68
CA HIS A 616 10.88 -9.52 -34.21
C HIS A 616 12.36 -9.45 -33.78
N PRO A 617 13.13 -8.41 -34.18
CA PRO A 617 14.55 -8.31 -33.84
C PRO A 617 14.86 -8.35 -32.34
N ALA A 618 13.96 -7.79 -31.51
CA ALA A 618 14.09 -7.80 -30.05
C ALA A 618 13.61 -9.09 -29.40
N GLY A 619 12.98 -10.02 -30.14
CA GLY A 619 12.48 -11.26 -29.55
C GLY A 619 11.54 -11.02 -28.36
N TYR A 620 11.73 -11.81 -27.30
CA TYR A 620 10.93 -11.74 -26.07
C TYR A 620 11.19 -10.48 -25.22
N ASP A 621 12.26 -9.72 -25.51
CA ASP A 621 12.57 -8.43 -24.89
C ASP A 621 11.87 -7.26 -25.59
N LEU A 622 10.93 -7.56 -26.52
CA LEU A 622 10.10 -6.55 -27.15
C LEU A 622 9.32 -5.77 -26.08
N GLU A 623 9.64 -4.48 -25.96
CA GLU A 623 8.95 -3.56 -25.06
C GLU A 623 7.53 -3.26 -25.51
N LEU A 624 6.57 -3.56 -24.66
CA LEU A 624 5.15 -3.26 -24.84
C LEU A 624 4.79 -1.94 -24.15
N ARG A 625 3.97 -1.16 -24.85
CA ARG A 625 3.32 0.00 -24.26
C ARG A 625 2.09 -0.41 -23.46
N GLU A 626 1.55 0.53 -22.70
CA GLU A 626 0.31 0.33 -21.94
C GLU A 626 -0.79 -0.32 -22.80
N ARG A 627 -1.48 -1.33 -22.26
CA ARG A 627 -2.51 -2.13 -22.95
C ARG A 627 -2.03 -2.90 -24.19
N GLY A 628 -0.72 -3.05 -24.39
CA GLY A 628 -0.16 -3.71 -25.55
C GLY A 628 -0.41 -2.95 -26.87
N GLU A 629 -0.36 -1.61 -26.81
CA GLU A 629 -0.46 -0.75 -27.97
C GLU A 629 0.62 -1.13 -29.00
N GLY A 630 0.22 -1.32 -30.25
CA GLY A 630 1.10 -1.80 -31.34
C GLY A 630 0.96 -3.29 -31.63
N LEU A 631 0.36 -4.08 -30.74
CA LEU A 631 0.04 -5.49 -31.01
C LEU A 631 -1.35 -5.66 -31.61
N SER A 632 -1.51 -6.66 -32.47
CA SER A 632 -2.84 -7.08 -32.95
C SER A 632 -3.66 -7.70 -31.80
N GLY A 633 -5.00 -7.76 -31.95
CA GLY A 633 -5.87 -8.41 -30.97
C GLY A 633 -5.50 -9.87 -30.72
N GLY A 634 -5.15 -10.63 -31.76
CA GLY A 634 -4.72 -12.02 -31.65
C GLY A 634 -3.40 -12.17 -30.90
N GLN A 635 -2.40 -11.28 -31.16
CA GLN A 635 -1.13 -11.29 -30.45
C GLN A 635 -1.32 -11.01 -28.95
N ARG A 636 -2.19 -10.05 -28.58
CA ARG A 636 -2.54 -9.80 -27.18
C ARG A 636 -3.20 -11.02 -26.53
N GLN A 637 -4.11 -11.69 -27.24
CA GLN A 637 -4.73 -12.92 -26.78
C GLN A 637 -3.74 -14.06 -26.58
N SER A 638 -2.76 -14.23 -27.48
CA SER A 638 -1.69 -15.24 -27.33
C SER A 638 -0.87 -15.00 -26.07
N ILE A 639 -0.46 -13.75 -25.77
CA ILE A 639 0.27 -13.42 -24.53
C ILE A 639 -0.59 -13.72 -23.29
N ASN A 640 -1.88 -13.39 -23.32
CA ASN A 640 -2.78 -13.66 -22.21
C ASN A 640 -3.02 -15.15 -21.99
N LEU A 641 -3.08 -15.93 -23.07
CA LEU A 641 -3.14 -17.39 -23.00
C LEU A 641 -1.85 -17.97 -22.40
N ALA A 642 -0.69 -17.45 -22.81
CA ALA A 642 0.60 -17.84 -22.23
C ALA A 642 0.64 -17.63 -20.71
N ARG A 643 0.15 -16.49 -20.22
CA ARG A 643 0.00 -16.23 -18.77
C ARG A 643 -0.83 -17.31 -18.07
N ALA A 644 -1.98 -17.67 -18.65
CA ALA A 644 -2.88 -18.67 -18.07
C ALA A 644 -2.24 -20.09 -18.04
N LEU A 645 -1.28 -20.36 -18.90
CA LEU A 645 -0.59 -21.64 -19.00
C LEU A 645 0.72 -21.71 -18.20
N LEU A 646 1.24 -20.58 -17.71
CA LEU A 646 2.58 -20.49 -17.12
C LEU A 646 2.81 -21.45 -15.96
N HIS A 647 1.83 -21.60 -15.07
CA HIS A 647 1.91 -22.47 -13.90
C HIS A 647 1.61 -23.95 -14.18
N ASP A 648 1.43 -24.33 -15.44
CA ASP A 648 0.97 -25.66 -15.85
C ASP A 648 -0.28 -26.14 -15.07
N PRO A 649 -1.34 -25.31 -15.00
CA PRO A 649 -2.46 -25.51 -14.09
C PRO A 649 -3.25 -26.80 -14.42
N ASN A 650 -3.82 -27.43 -13.36
CA ASN A 650 -4.74 -28.58 -13.52
C ASN A 650 -6.17 -28.15 -13.90
N ILE A 651 -6.51 -26.89 -13.68
CA ILE A 651 -7.80 -26.28 -14.06
C ILE A 651 -7.51 -25.09 -14.96
N LEU A 652 -8.15 -25.04 -16.14
CA LEU A 652 -8.02 -23.93 -17.08
C LEU A 652 -9.39 -23.33 -17.38
N ILE A 653 -9.56 -22.03 -17.16
CA ILE A 653 -10.79 -21.27 -17.41
C ILE A 653 -10.50 -20.25 -18.50
N LEU A 654 -11.15 -20.39 -19.65
CA LEU A 654 -10.93 -19.57 -20.83
C LEU A 654 -12.23 -18.86 -21.24
N ASP A 655 -12.22 -17.53 -21.27
CA ASP A 655 -13.33 -16.71 -21.75
C ASP A 655 -12.96 -16.10 -23.12
N GLU A 656 -13.54 -16.64 -24.18
CA GLU A 656 -13.34 -16.24 -25.58
C GLU A 656 -11.84 -16.25 -26.03
N PRO A 657 -11.09 -17.35 -25.83
CA PRO A 657 -9.63 -17.34 -25.93
C PRO A 657 -9.07 -17.06 -27.33
N THR A 658 -9.86 -17.24 -28.38
CA THR A 658 -9.40 -17.11 -29.78
C THR A 658 -10.23 -16.10 -30.60
N SER A 659 -11.04 -15.25 -29.91
CA SER A 659 -12.00 -14.36 -30.59
C SER A 659 -11.36 -13.36 -31.56
N SER A 660 -10.11 -12.95 -31.32
CA SER A 660 -9.36 -12.01 -32.16
C SER A 660 -8.28 -12.66 -33.04
N MET A 661 -8.19 -13.99 -33.01
CA MET A 661 -7.23 -14.74 -33.83
C MET A 661 -7.78 -15.02 -35.23
N ASP A 662 -6.90 -15.07 -36.24
CA ASP A 662 -7.22 -15.59 -37.55
C ASP A 662 -7.41 -17.12 -37.52
N GLN A 663 -8.03 -17.67 -38.56
CA GLN A 663 -8.38 -19.09 -38.61
C GLN A 663 -7.17 -20.05 -38.55
N ALA A 664 -6.03 -19.65 -39.12
CA ALA A 664 -4.83 -20.48 -39.13
C ALA A 664 -4.19 -20.55 -37.75
N THR A 665 -3.98 -19.40 -37.13
CA THR A 665 -3.48 -19.30 -35.75
C THR A 665 -4.42 -19.98 -34.76
N GLU A 666 -5.74 -19.78 -34.89
CA GLU A 666 -6.74 -20.44 -34.06
C GLU A 666 -6.65 -21.96 -34.16
N ALA A 667 -6.59 -22.53 -35.40
CA ALA A 667 -6.49 -23.97 -35.60
C ALA A 667 -5.22 -24.55 -34.95
N ALA A 668 -4.08 -23.87 -35.10
CA ALA A 668 -2.82 -24.29 -34.52
C ALA A 668 -2.85 -24.28 -32.99
N VAL A 669 -3.40 -23.22 -32.38
CA VAL A 669 -3.55 -23.09 -30.91
C VAL A 669 -4.50 -24.17 -30.38
N ILE A 670 -5.61 -24.45 -31.07
CA ILE A 670 -6.56 -25.50 -30.68
C ILE A 670 -5.91 -26.89 -30.67
N GLU A 671 -5.11 -27.25 -31.67
CA GLU A 671 -4.42 -28.57 -31.70
C GLU A 671 -3.38 -28.68 -30.57
N ARG A 672 -2.63 -27.60 -30.29
CA ARG A 672 -1.65 -27.57 -29.18
C ARG A 672 -2.37 -27.70 -27.84
N LEU A 673 -3.45 -26.94 -27.61
CA LEU A 673 -4.25 -27.02 -26.41
C LEU A 673 -4.90 -28.39 -26.21
N LYS A 674 -5.33 -29.04 -27.27
CA LYS A 674 -5.91 -30.38 -27.22
C LYS A 674 -4.92 -31.42 -26.69
N SER A 675 -3.68 -31.35 -27.15
CA SER A 675 -2.59 -32.20 -26.68
C SER A 675 -2.21 -31.89 -25.22
N TRP A 676 -2.07 -30.60 -24.90
CA TRP A 676 -1.68 -30.14 -23.57
C TRP A 676 -2.73 -30.41 -22.48
N SER A 677 -4.03 -30.28 -22.81
CA SER A 677 -5.14 -30.42 -21.87
C SER A 677 -5.52 -31.87 -21.54
N SER A 678 -4.75 -32.86 -22.03
CA SER A 678 -5.03 -34.27 -21.71
C SER A 678 -4.91 -34.51 -20.21
N GLY A 679 -6.00 -34.97 -19.57
CA GLY A 679 -6.09 -35.20 -18.13
C GLY A 679 -6.33 -33.93 -17.30
N LYS A 680 -6.41 -32.74 -17.89
CA LYS A 680 -6.66 -31.48 -17.19
C LYS A 680 -8.12 -31.02 -17.36
N THR A 681 -8.67 -30.40 -16.30
CA THR A 681 -10.02 -29.85 -16.34
C THR A 681 -10.02 -28.52 -17.10
N MET A 682 -10.90 -28.36 -18.09
CA MET A 682 -10.99 -27.14 -18.87
C MET A 682 -12.43 -26.63 -18.93
N VAL A 683 -12.63 -25.36 -18.64
CA VAL A 683 -13.91 -24.64 -18.81
C VAL A 683 -13.71 -23.54 -19.84
N MET A 684 -14.41 -23.66 -20.99
CA MET A 684 -14.29 -22.70 -22.08
C MET A 684 -15.61 -21.99 -22.33
N ILE A 685 -15.60 -20.68 -22.30
CA ILE A 685 -16.72 -19.85 -22.77
C ILE A 685 -16.42 -19.47 -24.22
N THR A 686 -17.29 -19.81 -25.14
CA THR A 686 -17.05 -19.49 -26.52
C THR A 686 -18.34 -19.42 -27.36
N HIS A 687 -18.26 -18.63 -28.44
CA HIS A 687 -19.24 -18.61 -29.53
C HIS A 687 -18.70 -19.28 -30.79
N ARG A 688 -17.45 -19.76 -30.79
CA ARG A 688 -16.80 -20.35 -31.96
C ARG A 688 -16.95 -21.87 -31.99
N ASN A 689 -17.47 -22.38 -33.08
CA ASN A 689 -17.64 -23.84 -33.31
C ASN A 689 -16.32 -24.62 -33.36
N SER A 690 -15.20 -23.96 -33.69
CA SER A 690 -13.85 -24.54 -33.69
C SER A 690 -13.44 -25.02 -32.30
N LEU A 691 -13.68 -24.22 -31.26
CA LEU A 691 -13.36 -24.53 -29.85
C LEU A 691 -14.27 -25.63 -29.28
N LEU A 692 -15.51 -25.79 -29.78
CA LEU A 692 -16.41 -26.87 -29.35
C LEU A 692 -15.86 -28.27 -29.68
N LYS A 693 -14.87 -28.39 -30.60
CA LYS A 693 -14.17 -29.64 -30.88
C LYS A 693 -13.27 -30.11 -29.73
N LEU A 694 -12.87 -29.20 -28.83
CA LEU A 694 -12.09 -29.55 -27.65
C LEU A 694 -12.96 -30.05 -26.50
N ALA A 695 -14.24 -29.71 -26.47
CA ALA A 695 -15.13 -30.00 -25.37
C ALA A 695 -15.68 -31.42 -25.40
N ASP A 696 -15.76 -32.05 -24.24
CA ASP A 696 -16.45 -33.33 -24.01
C ASP A 696 -17.94 -33.11 -23.68
N ARG A 697 -18.28 -31.90 -23.16
CA ARG A 697 -19.63 -31.53 -22.66
C ARG A 697 -19.89 -30.06 -22.97
N VAL A 698 -21.13 -29.75 -23.34
CA VAL A 698 -21.56 -28.40 -23.67
C VAL A 698 -22.75 -27.99 -22.78
N LEU A 699 -22.62 -26.86 -22.11
CA LEU A 699 -23.64 -26.24 -21.30
C LEU A 699 -24.20 -25.01 -22.03
N VAL A 700 -25.52 -24.97 -22.21
CA VAL A 700 -26.18 -23.78 -22.76
C VAL A 700 -26.76 -22.98 -21.62
N VAL A 701 -26.30 -21.74 -21.48
CA VAL A 701 -26.72 -20.80 -20.40
C VAL A 701 -27.61 -19.73 -21.03
N ASP A 702 -28.79 -19.52 -20.46
CA ASP A 702 -29.69 -18.42 -20.80
C ASP A 702 -30.43 -17.94 -19.56
N GLY A 703 -30.62 -16.60 -19.44
CA GLY A 703 -31.29 -16.00 -18.29
C GLY A 703 -30.68 -16.35 -16.93
N GLY A 704 -29.37 -16.60 -16.86
CA GLY A 704 -28.67 -16.96 -15.62
C GLY A 704 -28.80 -18.42 -15.20
N GLN A 705 -29.44 -19.29 -16.00
CA GLN A 705 -29.66 -20.71 -15.69
C GLN A 705 -29.05 -21.60 -16.78
N ILE A 706 -28.73 -22.85 -16.44
CA ILE A 706 -28.33 -23.89 -17.42
C ILE A 706 -29.61 -24.49 -17.99
N ILE A 707 -29.89 -24.17 -19.27
CA ILE A 707 -31.08 -24.68 -19.96
C ILE A 707 -30.86 -26.02 -20.72
N THR A 708 -29.60 -26.31 -21.04
CA THR A 708 -29.25 -27.57 -21.77
C THR A 708 -27.86 -28.00 -21.33
N ASP A 709 -27.74 -29.30 -21.09
CA ASP A 709 -26.50 -30.00 -20.78
C ASP A 709 -26.37 -31.18 -21.72
N THR A 710 -25.40 -31.16 -22.66
CA THR A 710 -25.33 -32.10 -23.74
C THR A 710 -23.91 -32.29 -24.27
N THR A 711 -23.73 -33.17 -25.28
CA THR A 711 -22.46 -33.29 -26.00
C THR A 711 -22.41 -32.38 -27.23
N PRO A 712 -21.21 -32.02 -27.73
CA PRO A 712 -21.06 -31.19 -28.94
C PRO A 712 -21.77 -31.73 -30.15
N GLU A 713 -21.79 -33.07 -30.31
CA GLU A 713 -22.45 -33.74 -31.45
C GLU A 713 -23.99 -33.58 -31.42
N ARG A 714 -24.58 -33.78 -30.24
CA ARG A 714 -26.03 -33.62 -30.04
C ARG A 714 -26.46 -32.17 -30.24
N LEU A 715 -25.65 -31.21 -29.75
CA LEU A 715 -25.93 -29.79 -29.95
C LEU A 715 -25.93 -29.43 -31.44
N ARG A 716 -24.95 -29.91 -32.22
CA ARG A 716 -24.89 -29.69 -33.68
C ARG A 716 -26.09 -30.30 -34.39
N ALA A 717 -26.48 -31.53 -34.01
CA ALA A 717 -27.65 -32.17 -34.58
C ALA A 717 -28.95 -31.38 -34.32
N GLN A 718 -29.12 -30.85 -33.10
CA GLN A 718 -30.27 -30.00 -32.73
C GLN A 718 -30.29 -28.68 -33.52
N GLN A 719 -29.09 -28.06 -33.72
CA GLN A 719 -28.99 -26.81 -34.50
C GLN A 719 -29.30 -27.06 -35.99
N ALA A 720 -28.79 -28.15 -36.56
CA ALA A 720 -29.08 -28.53 -37.93
C ALA A 720 -30.58 -28.82 -38.15
N ALA A 721 -31.22 -29.48 -37.19
CA ALA A 721 -32.67 -29.74 -37.24
C ALA A 721 -33.50 -28.45 -37.19
N LYS A 722 -33.07 -27.43 -36.38
CA LYS A 722 -33.74 -26.13 -36.33
C LYS A 722 -33.53 -25.24 -37.55
N ASN A 723 -32.44 -25.40 -38.28
CA ASN A 723 -32.18 -24.64 -39.51
C ASN A 723 -32.87 -25.23 -40.74
N ASN A 724 -33.39 -26.44 -40.63
CA ASN A 724 -34.13 -27.14 -41.70
C ASN A 724 -35.67 -27.04 -41.59
N VAL A 725 -36.14 -26.27 -40.56
CA VAL A 725 -37.52 -25.86 -40.36
C VAL A 725 -37.63 -24.34 -40.57
#